data_7b27f5b1d62ff885b63732dc78338867
#
_entry.id   7b27f5b1d62ff885b63732dc78338867
#
_cell.length_a   1.000
_cell.length_b   1.000
_cell.length_c   1.000
_cell.angle_alpha   90.00
_cell.angle_beta   90.00
_cell.angle_gamma   90.00
#
_symmetry.space_group_name_H-M   'P 1'
#
loop_
_entity.id
_entity.type
_entity.pdbx_description
1 polymer ?
#
loop_
_entity_poly.entity_id
_entity_poly.type
_entity_poly.pdbx_seq_one_letter_code
_entity_poly.pdbx_strand_id
1 'polypeptide(L)'
;MKKILLCWLAAATALTAGAQSNEWQDAGVNAVNRMPMHGSWFAYESPEAAQAGDKTLSERFVTLNGNWKFNWVRNADQRPTDFFRVGYNDKGWNDMPVPGLWELNGYGDPVYLNVGYAWRGWFKNDPPHVPIEQNHVGSYRRTVDIPAAWAGRQIVAHFGSVTSNIYLWVNGRYVGYSEDSKLEAEFDLTPYVKPGRNLIAFQVFRWCDGTYLEDQDFFRLSGVGRDCYLYARDKRQITDIQVDAAPSADYTAGTVAVKAFFPRQARGCSVELALTDAQGRSVASQQLRVTKDEERCTLDAGKVALWSAETPVLYGLTATLRAPAGEVIEVIPLRIGFRDVKIEGGQLLVNGRPVLIKGANRHEMDPDYGYYVSEGRMLEDIRIMKENNINAVRTCHYPDDARWYSLCDQYGLYVVAEANIESHGMGYGEKTLAKNPLYAKAHLERNERNVQRSINHPSVIIWSLGNEAGDGPNFDACYDWIKAYDPSRPIHHERAVYSPGSRNTDIICPMYWDYERCEKYLAENPAKPLIQCEYAHAMGNSMGGFREYWELIRREPKYQGGFIWDFVDQSLHKKGRNGVTVYGYGGDWNPYDPSDQNFCDNGLIGPDRIPNPHMEEVRYYYQSVWTSWAGDAGNTVEVLNENFFRGLENYDLHWEVLCDGTPLRRGVVDGLKAAPQQRVRITLPYDPATLPAA
;
A
#
# COMPACT_ATOMS: atom_id res chain seq x y z
N MET A 1 -4.15 -23.10 60.14
CA MET A 1 -4.48 -21.88 59.43
C MET A 1 -3.22 -21.01 59.38
N LYS A 2 -2.42 -21.19 58.34
CA LYS A 2 -1.22 -20.35 58.10
C LYS A 2 -1.41 -19.68 56.74
N LYS A 3 -1.49 -18.35 56.75
CA LYS A 3 -1.50 -17.51 55.54
C LYS A 3 -0.09 -17.49 54.97
N ILE A 4 0.07 -17.95 53.74
CA ILE A 4 1.31 -17.79 52.98
C ILE A 4 1.16 -16.53 52.13
N LEU A 5 1.95 -15.52 52.45
CA LEU A 5 2.11 -14.27 51.69
C LEU A 5 3.12 -14.54 50.57
N LEU A 6 2.69 -14.55 49.32
CA LEU A 6 3.58 -14.60 48.16
C LEU A 6 4.01 -13.17 47.80
N CYS A 7 5.26 -12.84 48.12
CA CYS A 7 5.91 -11.64 47.60
C CYS A 7 6.37 -11.89 46.16
N TRP A 8 5.81 -11.16 45.23
CA TRP A 8 6.36 -11.04 43.88
C TRP A 8 7.54 -10.05 43.91
N LEU A 9 8.76 -10.55 43.84
CA LEU A 9 9.93 -9.73 43.51
C LEU A 9 9.94 -9.51 42.01
N ALA A 10 9.65 -8.29 41.59
CA ALA A 10 9.95 -7.83 40.23
C ALA A 10 11.47 -7.66 40.13
N ALA A 11 12.16 -8.61 39.52
CA ALA A 11 13.56 -8.46 39.15
C ALA A 11 13.65 -7.50 37.98
N ALA A 12 13.95 -6.23 38.25
CA ALA A 12 14.41 -5.30 37.22
C ALA A 12 15.82 -5.74 36.81
N THR A 13 15.96 -6.50 35.75
CA THR A 13 17.23 -6.73 35.06
C THR A 13 17.66 -5.41 34.43
N ALA A 14 18.61 -4.73 35.07
CA ALA A 14 19.38 -3.68 34.44
C ALA A 14 20.19 -4.31 33.30
N LEU A 15 19.74 -4.10 32.05
CA LEU A 15 20.50 -4.44 30.85
C LEU A 15 21.78 -3.60 30.85
N THR A 16 22.90 -4.24 31.16
CA THR A 16 24.24 -3.67 31.01
C THR A 16 24.50 -3.36 29.56
N ALA A 17 24.80 -2.10 29.26
CA ALA A 17 25.30 -1.68 27.96
C ALA A 17 26.56 -2.47 27.59
N GLY A 18 26.45 -3.45 26.68
CA GLY A 18 27.66 -4.17 26.26
C GLY A 18 27.53 -5.35 25.32
N ALA A 19 26.34 -5.86 25.03
CA ALA A 19 26.18 -6.84 23.98
C ALA A 19 25.16 -6.31 22.96
N GLN A 20 25.57 -6.12 21.72
CA GLN A 20 24.64 -5.96 20.62
C GLN A 20 23.88 -7.27 20.53
N SER A 21 22.60 -7.22 20.78
CA SER A 21 21.68 -8.36 20.69
C SER A 21 21.60 -8.85 19.24
N ASN A 22 21.18 -10.10 19.04
CA ASN A 22 21.12 -10.76 17.72
C ASN A 22 19.69 -10.82 17.20
N GLU A 23 18.87 -9.79 17.46
CA GLU A 23 17.48 -9.75 17.01
C GLU A 23 17.37 -9.98 15.50
N TRP A 24 18.33 -9.51 14.71
CA TRP A 24 18.37 -9.66 13.26
C TRP A 24 18.54 -11.12 12.76
N GLN A 25 18.67 -12.09 13.66
CA GLN A 25 18.70 -13.54 13.40
C GLN A 25 17.79 -14.32 14.38
N ASP A 26 16.77 -13.66 14.93
CA ASP A 26 15.84 -14.26 15.89
C ASP A 26 14.39 -14.00 15.47
N ALA A 27 13.80 -14.93 14.72
CA ALA A 27 12.43 -14.85 14.24
C ALA A 27 11.35 -14.72 15.35
N GLY A 28 11.73 -14.86 16.61
CA GLY A 28 10.87 -14.55 17.76
C GLY A 28 10.77 -13.07 18.08
N VAL A 29 11.66 -12.22 17.52
CA VAL A 29 11.82 -10.80 17.87
C VAL A 29 11.68 -9.91 16.65
N ASN A 30 10.46 -9.62 16.21
CA ASN A 30 10.21 -8.71 15.08
C ASN A 30 10.39 -7.22 15.46
N ALA A 31 10.31 -6.89 16.76
CA ALA A 31 10.44 -5.53 17.25
C ALA A 31 10.78 -5.48 18.75
N VAL A 32 11.49 -4.42 19.13
CA VAL A 32 11.74 -4.02 20.53
C VAL A 32 11.32 -2.56 20.67
N ASN A 33 10.43 -2.25 21.62
CA ASN A 33 9.94 -0.90 21.89
C ASN A 33 9.32 -0.15 20.68
N ARG A 34 9.02 -0.81 19.57
CA ARG A 34 8.24 -0.23 18.49
C ARG A 34 6.82 0.04 18.99
N MET A 35 6.31 1.22 18.68
CA MET A 35 4.93 1.59 19.03
C MET A 35 3.91 0.73 18.25
N PRO A 36 2.71 0.52 18.81
CA PRO A 36 1.60 -0.12 18.06
C PRO A 36 1.28 0.65 16.78
N MET A 37 0.86 -0.09 15.74
CA MET A 37 0.36 0.51 14.50
C MET A 37 -0.97 1.22 14.76
N HIS A 38 -1.20 2.30 14.05
CA HIS A 38 -2.46 3.06 14.02
C HIS A 38 -2.81 3.45 12.60
N GLY A 39 -4.01 3.96 12.38
CA GLY A 39 -4.46 4.43 11.07
C GLY A 39 -3.57 5.52 10.47
N SER A 40 -3.60 5.64 9.14
CA SER A 40 -2.80 6.63 8.38
C SER A 40 -3.37 8.03 8.55
N TRP A 41 -2.98 8.74 9.60
CA TRP A 41 -3.39 10.12 9.88
C TRP A 41 -2.28 10.89 10.60
N PHE A 42 -2.39 12.23 10.64
CA PHE A 42 -1.53 13.10 11.42
C PHE A 42 -2.37 13.98 12.35
N ALA A 43 -1.90 14.19 13.59
CA ALA A 43 -2.57 15.01 14.60
C ALA A 43 -1.98 16.42 14.63
N TYR A 44 -2.80 17.39 14.24
CA TYR A 44 -2.45 18.81 14.18
C TYR A 44 -2.75 19.54 15.50
N GLU A 45 -2.09 20.67 15.71
CA GLU A 45 -2.24 21.51 16.88
C GLU A 45 -3.53 22.33 16.90
N SER A 46 -4.11 22.62 15.73
CA SER A 46 -5.30 23.45 15.59
C SER A 46 -6.19 23.04 14.42
N PRO A 47 -7.45 23.49 14.38
CA PRO A 47 -8.33 23.29 13.24
C PRO A 47 -7.78 23.86 11.92
N GLU A 48 -7.12 25.04 11.98
CA GLU A 48 -6.54 25.72 10.83
C GLU A 48 -5.39 24.90 10.23
N ALA A 49 -4.50 24.37 11.08
CA ALA A 49 -3.42 23.48 10.66
C ALA A 49 -3.95 22.16 10.06
N ALA A 50 -5.00 21.61 10.68
CA ALA A 50 -5.66 20.40 10.17
C ALA A 50 -6.36 20.63 8.82
N GLN A 51 -6.95 21.81 8.62
CA GLN A 51 -7.58 22.20 7.35
C GLN A 51 -6.55 22.36 6.23
N ALA A 52 -5.35 22.87 6.53
CA ALA A 52 -4.26 22.98 5.57
C ALA A 52 -3.80 21.58 5.09
N GLY A 53 -3.86 20.57 5.96
CA GLY A 53 -3.61 19.17 5.64
C GLY A 53 -2.14 18.81 5.34
N ASP A 54 -1.23 19.78 5.48
CA ASP A 54 0.20 19.58 5.26
C ASP A 54 0.91 19.46 6.61
N LYS A 55 1.32 18.24 6.94
CA LYS A 55 2.03 17.95 8.20
C LYS A 55 3.37 18.70 8.32
N THR A 56 3.99 19.06 7.19
CA THR A 56 5.29 19.74 7.18
C THR A 56 5.21 21.20 7.66
N LEU A 57 4.00 21.78 7.64
CA LEU A 57 3.71 23.11 8.14
C LEU A 57 3.32 23.13 9.63
N SER A 58 3.12 21.96 10.24
CA SER A 58 2.76 21.83 11.65
C SER A 58 3.93 22.19 12.57
N GLU A 59 3.67 22.94 13.64
CA GLU A 59 4.64 23.20 14.70
C GLU A 59 5.06 21.92 15.47
N ARG A 60 4.35 20.82 15.23
CA ARG A 60 4.62 19.50 15.82
C ARG A 60 5.44 18.59 14.94
N PHE A 61 5.98 19.08 13.85
CA PHE A 61 6.71 18.30 12.87
C PHE A 61 8.17 18.78 12.74
N VAL A 62 9.12 17.85 12.69
CA VAL A 62 10.53 18.10 12.36
C VAL A 62 10.99 17.00 11.43
N THR A 63 11.41 17.35 10.21
CA THR A 63 11.91 16.38 9.24
C THR A 63 13.24 15.75 9.68
N LEU A 64 13.36 14.45 9.46
CA LEU A 64 14.61 13.70 9.51
C LEU A 64 15.19 13.45 8.12
N ASN A 65 14.47 13.84 7.05
CA ASN A 65 15.00 13.79 5.69
C ASN A 65 16.21 14.71 5.52
N GLY A 66 17.09 14.35 4.60
CA GLY A 66 18.32 15.09 4.29
C GLY A 66 19.58 14.27 4.58
N ASN A 67 20.73 14.91 4.62
CA ASN A 67 22.00 14.20 4.74
C ASN A 67 22.31 13.75 6.17
N TRP A 68 22.77 12.51 6.30
CA TRP A 68 23.25 11.89 7.52
C TRP A 68 24.70 11.49 7.39
N LYS A 69 25.50 11.56 8.44
CA LYS A 69 26.81 10.90 8.48
C LYS A 69 26.61 9.40 8.37
N PHE A 70 27.37 8.77 7.48
CA PHE A 70 27.17 7.39 7.06
C PHE A 70 28.47 6.60 7.00
N ASN A 71 28.46 5.43 7.64
CA ASN A 71 29.51 4.41 7.53
C ASN A 71 28.93 3.11 7.03
N TRP A 72 29.53 2.55 6.00
CA TRP A 72 29.10 1.31 5.39
C TRP A 72 30.19 0.27 5.42
N VAL A 73 29.84 -0.96 5.77
CA VAL A 73 30.74 -2.12 5.79
C VAL A 73 30.15 -3.28 5.03
N ARG A 74 30.99 -4.14 4.49
CA ARG A 74 30.58 -5.29 3.67
C ARG A 74 30.07 -6.47 4.48
N ASN A 75 30.62 -6.66 5.68
CA ASN A 75 30.26 -7.81 6.54
C ASN A 75 29.69 -7.32 7.86
N ALA A 76 28.68 -8.03 8.36
CA ALA A 76 28.02 -7.67 9.61
C ALA A 76 28.99 -7.57 10.79
N ASP A 77 30.01 -8.41 10.85
CA ASP A 77 30.99 -8.43 11.96
C ASP A 77 31.96 -7.23 11.92
N GLN A 78 32.04 -6.51 10.81
CA GLN A 78 32.92 -5.33 10.66
C GLN A 78 32.24 -4.02 11.09
N ARG A 79 30.95 -4.08 11.46
CA ARG A 79 30.18 -2.89 11.80
C ARG A 79 30.74 -2.21 13.06
N PRO A 80 30.71 -0.88 13.13
CA PRO A 80 31.05 -0.18 14.37
C PRO A 80 29.99 -0.49 15.43
N THR A 81 30.42 -0.93 16.62
CA THR A 81 29.54 -1.35 17.71
C THR A 81 29.34 -0.28 18.79
N ASP A 82 30.02 0.86 18.66
CA ASP A 82 29.95 1.98 19.62
C ASP A 82 29.67 3.34 18.94
N PHE A 83 29.33 3.32 17.65
CA PHE A 83 29.09 4.50 16.83
C PHE A 83 28.00 5.43 17.38
N PHE A 84 27.06 4.90 18.15
CA PHE A 84 25.94 5.63 18.74
C PHE A 84 26.35 6.53 19.92
N ARG A 85 27.59 6.43 20.41
CA ARG A 85 28.09 7.26 21.53
C ARG A 85 28.20 8.72 21.10
N VAL A 86 27.82 9.65 21.97
CA VAL A 86 27.84 11.09 21.71
C VAL A 86 29.24 11.59 21.33
N GLY A 87 30.28 11.04 21.96
CA GLY A 87 31.69 11.43 21.71
C GLY A 87 32.37 10.65 20.57
N TYR A 88 31.66 9.82 19.82
CA TYR A 88 32.24 9.07 18.71
C TYR A 88 32.74 10.01 17.60
N ASN A 89 33.91 9.72 17.04
CA ASN A 89 34.51 10.52 15.97
C ASN A 89 34.03 10.03 14.59
N ASP A 90 33.06 10.72 14.01
CA ASP A 90 32.49 10.46 12.69
C ASP A 90 33.01 11.41 11.58
N LYS A 91 34.11 12.17 11.82
CA LYS A 91 34.63 13.12 10.84
C LYS A 91 35.03 12.49 9.51
N GLY A 92 35.43 11.22 9.52
CA GLY A 92 35.81 10.49 8.31
C GLY A 92 34.62 9.79 7.61
N TRP A 93 33.43 9.95 8.11
CA TRP A 93 32.23 9.33 7.52
C TRP A 93 31.72 10.14 6.33
N ASN A 94 31.18 9.45 5.34
CA ASN A 94 30.51 10.06 4.19
C ASN A 94 29.16 10.66 4.59
N ASP A 95 28.53 11.33 3.64
CA ASP A 95 27.13 11.75 3.75
C ASP A 95 26.25 10.82 2.92
N MET A 96 25.08 10.48 3.46
CA MET A 96 24.05 9.64 2.83
C MET A 96 22.71 10.34 2.92
N PRO A 97 21.97 10.50 1.80
CA PRO A 97 20.64 11.05 1.85
C PRO A 97 19.66 10.10 2.57
N VAL A 98 18.69 10.66 3.26
CA VAL A 98 17.52 9.98 3.82
C VAL A 98 16.29 10.76 3.36
N PRO A 99 15.32 10.15 2.66
CA PRO A 99 15.37 8.80 2.09
C PRO A 99 16.53 8.60 1.12
N GLY A 100 17.01 7.36 1.03
CA GLY A 100 18.09 6.98 0.12
C GLY A 100 18.47 5.51 0.26
N LEU A 101 18.70 4.85 -0.86
CA LEU A 101 19.09 3.46 -0.93
C LEU A 101 20.57 3.36 -1.26
N TRP A 102 21.25 2.42 -0.59
CA TRP A 102 22.72 2.35 -0.62
C TRP A 102 23.25 2.12 -2.03
N GLU A 103 22.66 1.16 -2.74
CA GLU A 103 23.10 0.71 -4.05
C GLU A 103 23.01 1.83 -5.10
N LEU A 104 22.03 2.74 -4.94
CA LEU A 104 21.88 3.91 -5.81
C LEU A 104 22.77 5.09 -5.41
N ASN A 105 23.45 4.99 -4.26
CA ASN A 105 24.38 5.99 -3.73
C ASN A 105 25.84 5.51 -3.69
N GLY A 106 26.15 4.40 -4.42
CA GLY A 106 27.50 3.90 -4.59
C GLY A 106 28.00 2.94 -3.49
N TYR A 107 27.09 2.36 -2.71
CA TYR A 107 27.42 1.41 -1.65
C TYR A 107 26.82 0.03 -1.93
N GLY A 108 27.57 -0.83 -2.58
CA GLY A 108 27.12 -2.10 -3.12
C GLY A 108 26.50 -1.95 -4.51
N ASP A 109 25.91 -3.01 -5.01
CA ASP A 109 25.30 -3.06 -6.32
C ASP A 109 23.83 -3.52 -6.22
N PRO A 110 22.91 -2.98 -7.05
CA PRO A 110 21.56 -3.47 -7.16
C PRO A 110 21.53 -4.94 -7.63
N VAL A 111 20.76 -5.77 -6.94
CA VAL A 111 20.55 -7.17 -7.28
C VAL A 111 19.08 -7.39 -7.60
N TYR A 112 18.79 -7.96 -8.76
CA TYR A 112 17.43 -8.31 -9.12
C TYR A 112 17.28 -9.85 -9.19
N LEU A 113 16.26 -10.34 -8.49
CA LEU A 113 15.85 -11.75 -8.50
C LEU A 113 14.34 -11.88 -8.57
N ASN A 114 13.89 -12.78 -9.43
CA ASN A 114 12.50 -13.23 -9.44
C ASN A 114 12.27 -14.24 -8.29
N VAL A 115 13.10 -15.28 -8.19
CA VAL A 115 12.93 -16.33 -7.18
C VAL A 115 14.20 -16.52 -6.37
N GLY A 116 14.04 -16.47 -5.05
CA GLY A 116 15.12 -16.77 -4.11
C GLY A 116 15.89 -15.54 -3.62
N TYR A 117 16.60 -15.76 -2.56
CA TYR A 117 17.27 -14.71 -1.81
C TYR A 117 18.58 -14.25 -2.48
N ALA A 118 19.01 -13.02 -2.18
CA ALA A 118 20.22 -12.43 -2.76
C ALA A 118 21.53 -13.21 -2.47
N TRP A 119 21.48 -14.18 -1.60
CA TRP A 119 22.58 -15.15 -1.33
C TRP A 119 22.45 -16.46 -2.11
N ARG A 120 21.57 -16.53 -3.10
CA ARG A 120 21.39 -17.72 -3.97
C ARG A 120 22.72 -18.16 -4.59
N GLY A 121 23.05 -19.45 -4.41
CA GLY A 121 24.24 -20.08 -4.99
C GLY A 121 25.48 -20.16 -4.08
N TRP A 122 25.53 -19.43 -2.95
CA TRP A 122 26.68 -19.45 -2.06
C TRP A 122 26.34 -19.62 -0.56
N PHE A 123 25.11 -19.33 -0.14
CA PHE A 123 24.64 -19.63 1.20
C PHE A 123 23.36 -20.46 1.12
N LYS A 124 23.25 -21.51 1.95
CA LYS A 124 22.07 -22.35 2.01
C LYS A 124 21.01 -21.71 2.91
N ASN A 125 19.76 -21.65 2.43
CA ASN A 125 18.64 -21.20 3.25
C ASN A 125 18.52 -22.02 4.53
N ASP A 126 18.63 -21.37 5.68
CA ASP A 126 18.55 -21.94 7.02
C ASP A 126 17.86 -20.95 7.99
N PRO A 127 16.57 -20.61 7.72
CA PRO A 127 15.87 -19.63 8.54
C PRO A 127 15.81 -20.04 10.04
N PRO A 128 16.10 -19.13 11.01
CA PRO A 128 16.18 -17.68 10.82
C PRO A 128 17.56 -17.11 10.45
N HIS A 129 18.58 -17.96 10.26
CA HIS A 129 19.94 -17.51 10.01
C HIS A 129 20.11 -16.94 8.60
N VAL A 130 20.69 -15.74 8.52
CA VAL A 130 21.11 -15.11 7.28
C VAL A 130 22.63 -15.02 7.22
N PRO A 131 23.25 -14.85 6.03
CA PRO A 131 24.70 -14.72 5.92
C PRO A 131 25.26 -13.60 6.79
N ILE A 132 26.46 -13.77 7.31
CA ILE A 132 27.26 -12.71 7.97
C ILE A 132 28.14 -12.03 6.92
N GLU A 133 28.77 -12.84 6.08
CA GLU A 133 29.52 -12.36 4.93
C GLU A 133 28.60 -11.72 3.91
N GLN A 134 29.03 -10.61 3.32
CA GLN A 134 28.25 -9.81 2.38
C GLN A 134 26.89 -9.28 2.92
N ASN A 135 26.64 -9.47 4.19
CA ASN A 135 25.54 -8.78 4.88
C ASN A 135 26.03 -7.36 5.21
N HIS A 136 25.79 -6.47 4.29
CA HIS A 136 26.21 -5.07 4.41
C HIS A 136 25.50 -4.41 5.58
N VAL A 137 26.23 -3.52 6.28
CA VAL A 137 25.66 -2.75 7.38
C VAL A 137 25.91 -1.26 7.19
N GLY A 138 24.84 -0.48 7.22
CA GLY A 138 24.87 0.97 7.21
C GLY A 138 24.64 1.54 8.60
N SER A 139 25.57 2.37 9.07
CA SER A 139 25.45 3.09 10.35
C SER A 139 25.27 4.57 10.08
N TYR A 140 24.23 5.16 10.64
CA TYR A 140 23.81 6.54 10.40
C TYR A 140 23.91 7.36 11.67
N ARG A 141 24.31 8.63 11.56
CA ARG A 141 24.40 9.58 12.67
C ARG A 141 23.96 10.97 12.24
N ARG A 142 23.14 11.62 13.05
CA ARG A 142 22.75 13.03 12.82
C ARG A 142 22.41 13.72 14.13
N THR A 143 22.82 14.97 14.25
CA THR A 143 22.35 15.85 15.33
C THR A 143 21.09 16.57 14.86
N VAL A 144 20.04 16.52 15.68
CA VAL A 144 18.73 17.12 15.43
C VAL A 144 18.37 18.01 16.59
N ASP A 145 17.81 19.19 16.32
CA ASP A 145 17.33 20.10 17.34
C ASP A 145 15.85 19.85 17.63
N ILE A 146 15.57 19.54 18.91
CA ILE A 146 14.20 19.37 19.41
C ILE A 146 13.68 20.76 19.86
N PRO A 147 12.56 21.25 19.30
CA PRO A 147 11.98 22.52 19.68
C PRO A 147 11.70 22.62 21.19
N ALA A 148 12.02 23.75 21.79
CA ALA A 148 11.73 23.97 23.23
C ALA A 148 10.24 23.90 23.53
N ALA A 149 9.38 24.25 22.57
CA ALA A 149 7.91 24.16 22.69
C ALA A 149 7.40 22.71 22.82
N TRP A 150 8.26 21.70 22.55
CA TRP A 150 7.91 20.29 22.71
C TRP A 150 8.16 19.76 24.13
N ALA A 151 8.68 20.59 25.03
CA ALA A 151 8.89 20.21 26.41
C ALA A 151 7.61 19.68 27.07
N GLY A 152 7.69 18.50 27.71
CA GLY A 152 6.55 17.85 28.36
C GLY A 152 5.60 17.08 27.45
N ARG A 153 5.76 17.15 26.12
CA ARG A 153 5.03 16.35 25.14
C ARG A 153 5.66 14.95 24.98
N GLN A 154 4.88 14.04 24.40
CA GLN A 154 5.42 12.83 23.81
C GLN A 154 6.11 13.20 22.49
N ILE A 155 7.31 12.67 22.27
CA ILE A 155 8.09 12.89 21.05
C ILE A 155 8.31 11.54 20.40
N VAL A 156 7.85 11.40 19.16
CA VAL A 156 7.90 10.14 18.40
C VAL A 156 8.78 10.30 17.19
N ALA A 157 9.63 9.32 16.93
CA ALA A 157 10.34 9.17 15.66
C ALA A 157 9.55 8.23 14.76
N HIS A 158 9.29 8.68 13.53
CA HIS A 158 8.66 7.92 12.46
C HIS A 158 9.68 7.64 11.36
N PHE A 159 9.87 6.35 11.05
CA PHE A 159 10.65 5.87 9.92
C PHE A 159 9.69 5.16 8.95
N GLY A 160 9.43 5.75 7.79
CA GLY A 160 8.38 5.28 6.88
C GLY A 160 8.65 3.93 6.21
N SER A 161 9.93 3.60 5.98
CA SER A 161 10.38 2.31 5.44
C SER A 161 11.88 2.16 5.63
N VAL A 162 12.33 1.06 6.20
CA VAL A 162 13.76 0.75 6.36
C VAL A 162 14.05 -0.71 6.01
N THR A 163 14.83 -0.96 4.98
CA THR A 163 15.15 -2.30 4.49
C THR A 163 16.54 -2.74 4.96
N SER A 164 16.69 -3.83 5.71
CA SER A 164 15.69 -4.83 6.11
C SER A 164 15.18 -4.62 7.53
N ASN A 165 15.91 -3.89 8.36
CA ASN A 165 15.62 -3.64 9.78
C ASN A 165 16.19 -2.30 10.24
N ILE A 166 15.83 -1.87 11.43
CA ILE A 166 16.42 -0.70 12.10
C ILE A 166 16.72 -0.98 13.55
N TYR A 167 17.95 -0.68 13.98
CA TYR A 167 18.36 -0.48 15.36
C TYR A 167 18.48 1.01 15.62
N LEU A 168 17.86 1.51 16.69
CA LEU A 168 17.80 2.95 16.99
C LEU A 168 18.44 3.28 18.34
N TRP A 169 19.25 4.33 18.36
CA TRP A 169 19.84 4.95 19.56
C TRP A 169 19.62 6.46 19.57
N VAL A 170 19.40 7.01 20.74
CA VAL A 170 19.33 8.46 20.96
C VAL A 170 20.21 8.85 22.13
N ASN A 171 21.08 9.84 21.91
CA ASN A 171 22.03 10.34 22.92
C ASN A 171 22.87 9.22 23.57
N GLY A 172 23.26 8.23 22.79
CA GLY A 172 24.06 7.09 23.27
C GLY A 172 23.28 5.97 23.97
N ARG A 173 21.95 6.07 24.03
CA ARG A 173 21.08 5.08 24.69
C ARG A 173 20.28 4.32 23.64
N TYR A 174 20.23 3.00 23.78
CA TYR A 174 19.40 2.13 22.94
C TYR A 174 17.91 2.47 23.12
N VAL A 175 17.21 2.63 22.00
CA VAL A 175 15.76 2.90 21.96
C VAL A 175 14.98 1.66 21.59
N GLY A 176 15.33 1.01 20.47
CA GLY A 176 14.59 -0.15 20.01
C GLY A 176 15.04 -0.71 18.67
N TYR A 177 14.29 -1.69 18.21
CA TYR A 177 14.50 -2.48 17.00
C TYR A 177 13.18 -2.65 16.22
N SER A 178 13.23 -2.77 14.91
CA SER A 178 12.07 -3.11 14.08
C SER A 178 12.50 -3.79 12.78
N GLU A 179 11.71 -4.75 12.35
CA GLU A 179 11.71 -5.37 11.02
C GLU A 179 10.41 -5.01 10.29
N ASP A 180 10.19 -5.61 9.11
CA ASP A 180 9.12 -5.32 8.16
C ASP A 180 9.41 -4.04 7.36
N SER A 181 10.16 -4.24 6.27
CA SER A 181 10.79 -3.16 5.47
C SER A 181 9.80 -2.16 4.87
N LYS A 182 8.52 -2.51 4.76
CA LYS A 182 7.51 -1.77 3.98
C LYS A 182 6.40 -1.15 4.84
N LEU A 183 6.50 -1.27 6.17
CA LEU A 183 5.62 -0.57 7.10
C LEU A 183 6.41 0.34 8.04
N GLU A 184 5.75 1.39 8.49
CA GLU A 184 6.33 2.41 9.36
C GLU A 184 6.80 1.81 10.68
N ALA A 185 7.99 2.23 11.14
CA ALA A 185 8.47 1.96 12.50
C ALA A 185 8.44 3.25 13.31
N GLU A 186 7.65 3.26 14.37
CA GLU A 186 7.56 4.40 15.29
C GLU A 186 8.14 4.06 16.67
N PHE A 187 8.85 5.04 17.25
CA PHE A 187 9.51 4.88 18.55
C PHE A 187 9.27 6.11 19.43
N ASP A 188 8.87 5.89 20.68
CA ASP A 188 8.75 6.95 21.67
C ASP A 188 10.14 7.40 22.17
N LEU A 189 10.57 8.57 21.73
CA LEU A 189 11.84 9.17 22.09
C LEU A 189 11.78 10.00 23.37
N THR A 190 10.62 10.23 23.96
CA THR A 190 10.41 11.11 25.12
C THR A 190 11.41 10.89 26.25
N PRO A 191 11.75 9.64 26.65
CA PRO A 191 12.71 9.40 27.71
C PRO A 191 14.17 9.65 27.32
N TYR A 192 14.46 9.84 26.04
CA TYR A 192 15.81 9.86 25.48
C TYR A 192 16.26 11.25 25.01
N VAL A 193 15.31 12.15 24.71
CA VAL A 193 15.58 13.47 24.14
C VAL A 193 15.44 14.60 25.17
N LYS A 194 16.04 15.75 24.84
CA LYS A 194 15.92 17.01 25.58
C LYS A 194 15.69 18.16 24.59
N PRO A 195 15.15 19.30 25.01
CA PRO A 195 15.12 20.50 24.16
C PRO A 195 16.51 20.88 23.65
N GLY A 196 16.61 21.33 22.40
CA GLY A 196 17.84 21.63 21.70
C GLY A 196 18.50 20.38 21.11
N ARG A 197 19.82 20.36 21.07
CA ARG A 197 20.62 19.38 20.32
C ARG A 197 20.55 17.97 20.91
N ASN A 198 20.20 17.00 20.06
CA ASN A 198 20.18 15.57 20.36
C ASN A 198 20.87 14.79 19.23
N LEU A 199 21.62 13.76 19.57
CA LEU A 199 22.16 12.81 18.61
C LEU A 199 21.15 11.69 18.39
N ILE A 200 20.75 11.50 17.15
CA ILE A 200 20.04 10.30 16.70
C ILE A 200 21.04 9.45 15.89
N ALA A 201 21.11 8.17 16.19
CA ALA A 201 21.93 7.21 15.47
C ALA A 201 21.11 5.94 15.21
N PHE A 202 21.25 5.38 14.02
CA PHE A 202 20.61 4.09 13.70
C PHE A 202 21.50 3.23 12.83
N GLN A 203 21.26 1.92 12.87
CA GLN A 203 22.00 0.93 12.10
C GLN A 203 21.03 0.02 11.38
N VAL A 204 21.33 -0.28 10.13
CA VAL A 204 20.54 -1.08 9.22
C VAL A 204 21.38 -2.22 8.69
N PHE A 205 20.84 -3.42 8.65
CA PHE A 205 21.46 -4.58 8.02
C PHE A 205 20.82 -4.83 6.66
N ARG A 206 21.63 -5.25 5.67
CA ARG A 206 21.10 -5.64 4.36
C ARG A 206 20.10 -6.79 4.49
N TRP A 207 20.37 -7.74 5.39
CA TRP A 207 19.55 -8.91 5.63
C TRP A 207 19.36 -9.16 7.12
N CYS A 208 18.15 -9.56 7.47
CA CYS A 208 17.78 -10.09 8.78
C CYS A 208 16.91 -11.34 8.58
N ASP A 209 16.50 -12.01 9.63
CA ASP A 209 15.60 -13.16 9.54
C ASP A 209 14.26 -12.81 8.87
N GLY A 210 13.77 -11.57 9.03
CA GLY A 210 12.61 -11.04 8.31
C GLY A 210 12.77 -11.02 6.80
N THR A 211 13.99 -11.02 6.27
CA THR A 211 14.26 -11.09 4.82
C THR A 211 13.73 -12.38 4.19
N TYR A 212 13.58 -13.45 4.97
CA TYR A 212 12.97 -14.69 4.48
C TYR A 212 11.47 -14.55 4.14
N LEU A 213 10.81 -13.48 4.59
CA LEU A 213 9.44 -13.13 4.23
C LEU A 213 9.37 -11.99 3.20
N GLU A 214 10.50 -11.55 2.64
CA GLU A 214 10.58 -10.42 1.73
C GLU A 214 11.31 -10.82 0.44
N ASP A 215 10.89 -11.95 -0.15
CA ASP A 215 11.47 -12.56 -1.35
C ASP A 215 10.72 -12.19 -2.64
N GLN A 216 10.19 -10.97 -2.70
CA GLN A 216 9.42 -10.49 -3.85
C GLN A 216 10.24 -10.54 -5.14
N ASP A 217 9.57 -10.79 -6.26
CA ASP A 217 10.09 -10.57 -7.61
C ASP A 217 10.39 -9.08 -7.81
N PHE A 218 11.58 -8.67 -7.34
CA PHE A 218 11.90 -7.25 -7.22
C PHE A 218 13.41 -7.02 -7.09
N PHE A 219 13.86 -5.79 -7.34
CA PHE A 219 15.20 -5.38 -6.97
C PHE A 219 15.42 -5.49 -5.45
N ARG A 220 16.60 -5.92 -5.05
CA ARG A 220 17.06 -6.00 -3.65
C ARG A 220 17.89 -4.76 -3.35
N LEU A 221 17.26 -3.75 -2.77
CA LEU A 221 17.89 -2.49 -2.39
C LEU A 221 17.78 -2.29 -0.88
N SER A 222 18.76 -1.61 -0.29
CA SER A 222 18.89 -1.46 1.15
C SER A 222 18.93 0.00 1.57
N GLY A 223 18.50 0.31 2.77
CA GLY A 223 18.51 1.68 3.32
C GLY A 223 17.12 2.19 3.66
N VAL A 224 16.91 3.50 3.53
CA VAL A 224 15.66 4.17 3.92
C VAL A 224 14.85 4.51 2.66
N GLY A 225 13.70 3.88 2.51
CA GLY A 225 12.88 3.95 1.29
C GLY A 225 11.74 4.97 1.33
N ARG A 226 11.44 5.59 2.47
CA ARG A 226 10.34 6.58 2.62
C ARG A 226 10.72 7.67 3.63
N ASP A 227 9.89 8.70 3.70
CA ASP A 227 10.09 9.84 4.59
C ASP A 227 10.27 9.45 6.05
N CYS A 228 11.17 10.21 6.73
CA CYS A 228 11.42 10.09 8.16
C CYS A 228 11.23 11.44 8.84
N TYR A 229 10.63 11.45 10.03
CA TYR A 229 10.38 12.68 10.77
C TYR A 229 10.20 12.42 12.27
N LEU A 230 10.30 13.50 13.04
CA LEU A 230 9.85 13.54 14.42
C LEU A 230 8.52 14.29 14.49
N TYR A 231 7.66 13.86 15.41
CA TYR A 231 6.48 14.63 15.72
C TYR A 231 6.20 14.64 17.23
N ALA A 232 5.50 15.69 17.69
CA ALA A 232 5.22 15.86 19.10
C ALA A 232 3.71 15.84 19.36
N ARG A 233 3.27 15.14 20.42
CA ARG A 233 1.86 15.07 20.83
C ARG A 233 1.70 15.32 22.32
N ASP A 234 0.53 15.77 22.73
CA ASP A 234 0.17 15.79 24.16
C ASP A 234 0.07 14.34 24.66
N LYS A 235 0.34 14.14 25.95
CA LYS A 235 0.14 12.82 26.57
C LYS A 235 -1.34 12.41 26.63
N ARG A 236 -2.23 13.40 26.59
CA ARG A 236 -3.66 13.24 26.37
C ARG A 236 -3.91 13.28 24.87
N GLN A 237 -4.09 12.17 24.22
CA GLN A 237 -4.16 12.07 22.78
C GLN A 237 -5.16 10.99 22.36
N ILE A 238 -5.53 10.98 21.08
CA ILE A 238 -6.23 9.87 20.45
C ILE A 238 -5.16 8.92 19.95
N THR A 239 -5.05 7.71 20.51
CA THR A 239 -4.00 6.77 20.10
C THR A 239 -4.31 6.09 18.78
N ASP A 240 -5.58 5.87 18.49
CA ASP A 240 -6.05 5.40 17.19
C ASP A 240 -7.50 5.81 16.97
N ILE A 241 -7.92 5.87 15.70
CA ILE A 241 -9.30 6.12 15.29
C ILE A 241 -9.64 5.24 14.09
N GLN A 242 -10.73 4.46 14.24
CA GLN A 242 -11.24 3.56 13.20
C GLN A 242 -12.63 4.02 12.79
N VAL A 243 -12.85 4.09 11.49
CA VAL A 243 -14.08 4.63 10.92
C VAL A 243 -14.67 3.62 9.94
N ASP A 244 -15.95 3.32 10.12
CA ASP A 244 -16.75 2.57 9.17
C ASP A 244 -17.90 3.45 8.68
N ALA A 245 -17.81 3.90 7.43
CA ALA A 245 -18.80 4.72 6.75
C ALA A 245 -19.67 3.82 5.86
N ALA A 246 -20.74 3.30 6.45
CA ALA A 246 -21.63 2.32 5.82
C ALA A 246 -22.88 2.98 5.24
N PRO A 247 -23.28 2.62 4.00
CA PRO A 247 -24.59 3.01 3.47
C PRO A 247 -25.73 2.19 4.13
N SER A 248 -26.95 2.74 4.07
CA SER A 248 -28.17 2.01 4.36
C SER A 248 -28.40 0.86 3.37
N ALA A 249 -29.26 -0.09 3.72
CA ALA A 249 -29.54 -1.26 2.88
C ALA A 249 -30.10 -0.91 1.47
N ASP A 250 -30.74 0.24 1.34
CA ASP A 250 -31.25 0.79 0.07
C ASP A 250 -30.27 1.75 -0.63
N TYR A 251 -29.07 1.94 -0.06
CA TYR A 251 -28.02 2.81 -0.57
C TYR A 251 -28.39 4.30 -0.71
N THR A 252 -29.40 4.78 0.03
CA THR A 252 -29.89 6.17 -0.07
C THR A 252 -29.40 7.06 1.06
N ALA A 253 -29.08 6.47 2.21
CA ALA A 253 -28.57 7.13 3.41
C ALA A 253 -27.31 6.44 3.92
N GLY A 254 -26.67 7.01 4.94
CA GLY A 254 -25.46 6.44 5.51
C GLY A 254 -25.27 6.77 6.97
N THR A 255 -24.47 5.95 7.63
CA THR A 255 -24.00 6.17 9.00
C THR A 255 -22.49 6.06 9.09
N VAL A 256 -21.88 6.75 10.05
CA VAL A 256 -20.44 6.69 10.32
C VAL A 256 -20.25 6.14 11.72
N ALA A 257 -19.86 4.87 11.82
CA ALA A 257 -19.45 4.27 13.08
C ALA A 257 -17.99 4.62 13.36
N VAL A 258 -17.71 5.16 14.54
CA VAL A 258 -16.39 5.57 14.97
C VAL A 258 -16.01 4.84 16.26
N LYS A 259 -14.80 4.27 16.27
CA LYS A 259 -14.10 3.80 17.47
C LYS A 259 -12.86 4.67 17.65
N ALA A 260 -12.77 5.37 18.79
CA ALA A 260 -11.61 6.18 19.12
C ALA A 260 -10.94 5.64 20.37
N PHE A 261 -9.61 5.51 20.33
CA PHE A 261 -8.81 4.90 21.40
C PHE A 261 -8.00 5.97 22.13
N PHE A 262 -7.88 5.82 23.45
CA PHE A 262 -7.30 6.84 24.31
C PHE A 262 -6.38 6.25 25.38
N PRO A 263 -5.27 6.90 25.72
CA PRO A 263 -4.51 6.55 26.90
C PRO A 263 -5.26 7.02 28.17
N ARG A 264 -4.92 6.45 29.29
CA ARG A 264 -5.54 6.79 30.58
C ARG A 264 -5.47 8.28 30.92
N GLN A 265 -4.44 8.98 30.44
CA GLN A 265 -4.24 10.42 30.64
C GLN A 265 -5.32 11.28 29.97
N ALA A 266 -5.99 10.79 28.94
CA ALA A 266 -7.05 11.50 28.23
C ALA A 266 -8.40 11.45 28.96
N ARG A 267 -8.55 10.68 30.05
CA ARG A 267 -9.81 10.61 30.82
C ARG A 267 -10.22 11.99 31.34
N GLY A 268 -11.49 12.31 31.14
CA GLY A 268 -12.05 13.63 31.44
C GLY A 268 -11.98 14.64 30.31
N CYS A 269 -11.19 14.41 29.27
CA CYS A 269 -11.24 15.14 28.01
C CYS A 269 -12.57 14.89 27.30
N SER A 270 -12.82 15.67 26.22
CA SER A 270 -13.92 15.42 25.28
C SER A 270 -13.37 15.35 23.86
N VAL A 271 -13.95 14.48 23.04
CA VAL A 271 -13.69 14.44 21.61
C VAL A 271 -14.96 14.87 20.86
N GLU A 272 -14.81 15.86 19.99
CA GLU A 272 -15.82 16.30 19.05
C GLU A 272 -15.54 15.65 17.69
N LEU A 273 -16.53 14.94 17.16
CA LEU A 273 -16.49 14.35 15.82
C LEU A 273 -17.41 15.19 14.93
N ALA A 274 -16.87 15.81 13.90
CA ALA A 274 -17.59 16.63 12.95
C ALA A 274 -17.48 16.06 11.54
N LEU A 275 -18.64 15.73 10.94
CA LEU A 275 -18.75 15.21 9.58
C LEU A 275 -19.14 16.34 8.64
N THR A 276 -18.40 16.49 7.53
CA THR A 276 -18.70 17.45 6.46
C THR A 276 -18.81 16.74 5.12
N ASP A 277 -19.62 17.29 4.22
CA ASP A 277 -19.69 16.80 2.84
C ASP A 277 -18.48 17.22 1.98
N ALA A 278 -18.48 16.82 0.71
CA ALA A 278 -17.42 17.15 -0.24
C ALA A 278 -17.24 18.66 -0.49
N GLN A 279 -18.24 19.47 -0.15
CA GLN A 279 -18.21 20.94 -0.24
C GLN A 279 -17.87 21.62 1.10
N GLY A 280 -17.54 20.82 2.13
CA GLY A 280 -17.21 21.32 3.47
C GLY A 280 -18.44 21.77 4.30
N ARG A 281 -19.67 21.46 3.86
CA ARG A 281 -20.88 21.77 4.61
C ARG A 281 -21.08 20.75 5.74
N SER A 282 -21.49 21.22 6.91
CA SER A 282 -21.77 20.36 8.06
C SER A 282 -22.89 19.36 7.74
N VAL A 283 -22.65 18.09 8.02
CA VAL A 283 -23.61 16.98 7.86
C VAL A 283 -24.08 16.49 9.22
N ALA A 284 -23.17 16.18 10.13
CA ALA A 284 -23.46 15.70 11.48
C ALA A 284 -22.32 16.03 12.42
N SER A 285 -22.61 16.14 13.71
CA SER A 285 -21.57 16.25 14.73
C SER A 285 -22.01 15.56 16.02
N GLN A 286 -21.05 15.07 16.77
CA GLN A 286 -21.27 14.48 18.09
C GLN A 286 -20.08 14.74 19.00
N GLN A 287 -20.37 15.04 20.26
CA GLN A 287 -19.36 15.18 21.30
C GLN A 287 -19.43 13.99 22.25
N LEU A 288 -18.29 13.39 22.53
CA LEU A 288 -18.13 12.28 23.47
C LEU A 288 -17.23 12.73 24.63
N ARG A 289 -17.54 12.30 25.85
CA ARG A 289 -16.63 12.43 26.98
C ARG A 289 -15.75 11.19 27.06
N VAL A 290 -14.45 11.38 27.16
CA VAL A 290 -13.49 10.30 27.33
C VAL A 290 -13.54 9.77 28.78
N THR A 291 -14.08 8.58 28.96
CA THR A 291 -14.28 7.93 30.28
C THR A 291 -13.49 6.63 30.41
N LYS A 292 -13.19 5.98 29.29
CA LYS A 292 -12.47 4.70 29.18
C LYS A 292 -11.44 4.75 28.05
N ASP A 293 -10.75 3.65 27.84
CA ASP A 293 -9.66 3.57 26.86
C ASP A 293 -10.17 3.45 25.41
N GLU A 294 -11.46 3.16 25.23
CA GLU A 294 -12.14 3.12 23.93
C GLU A 294 -13.51 3.77 24.06
N GLU A 295 -13.81 4.76 23.23
CA GLU A 295 -15.15 5.35 23.07
C GLU A 295 -15.69 5.06 21.69
N ARG A 296 -17.02 4.87 21.61
CA ARG A 296 -17.71 4.57 20.34
C ARG A 296 -18.91 5.48 20.16
N CYS A 297 -19.17 5.85 18.90
CA CYS A 297 -20.40 6.48 18.50
C CYS A 297 -20.78 6.14 17.07
N THR A 298 -21.98 6.52 16.70
CA THR A 298 -22.47 6.45 15.33
C THR A 298 -23.10 7.79 14.96
N LEU A 299 -22.58 8.42 13.92
CA LEU A 299 -23.15 9.62 13.33
C LEU A 299 -24.16 9.22 12.25
N ASP A 300 -25.34 9.78 12.29
CA ASP A 300 -26.31 9.66 11.19
C ASP A 300 -25.98 10.74 10.14
N ALA A 301 -25.59 10.31 8.95
CA ALA A 301 -25.23 11.21 7.85
C ALA A 301 -26.45 11.57 6.96
N GLY A 302 -27.62 10.95 7.20
CA GLY A 302 -28.78 11.13 6.34
C GLY A 302 -28.49 10.70 4.90
N LYS A 303 -28.95 11.49 3.93
CA LYS A 303 -28.70 11.21 2.50
C LYS A 303 -27.24 11.42 2.15
N VAL A 304 -26.60 10.40 1.56
CA VAL A 304 -25.19 10.42 1.19
C VAL A 304 -24.96 10.10 -0.29
N ALA A 305 -23.83 10.60 -0.82
CA ALA A 305 -23.26 10.14 -2.07
C ALA A 305 -22.26 9.01 -1.77
N LEU A 306 -22.35 7.92 -2.53
CA LEU A 306 -21.52 6.74 -2.32
C LEU A 306 -20.15 6.92 -2.97
N TRP A 307 -19.14 6.31 -2.37
CA TRP A 307 -17.81 6.20 -2.95
C TRP A 307 -17.71 4.96 -3.86
N SER A 308 -17.15 5.13 -5.03
CA SER A 308 -16.70 4.04 -5.92
C SER A 308 -15.50 4.52 -6.75
N ALA A 309 -14.79 3.61 -7.44
CA ALA A 309 -13.73 4.00 -8.36
C ALA A 309 -14.22 4.87 -9.53
N GLU A 310 -15.50 4.80 -9.89
CA GLU A 310 -16.12 5.63 -10.92
C GLU A 310 -16.59 7.00 -10.38
N THR A 311 -16.98 7.05 -9.11
CA THR A 311 -17.49 8.25 -8.43
C THR A 311 -16.87 8.36 -7.03
N PRO A 312 -15.61 8.83 -6.91
CA PRO A 312 -14.85 8.80 -5.65
C PRO A 312 -15.23 9.97 -4.73
N VAL A 313 -16.48 9.98 -4.26
CA VAL A 313 -16.96 11.05 -3.37
C VAL A 313 -16.46 10.81 -1.95
N LEU A 314 -15.72 11.79 -1.42
CA LEU A 314 -15.18 11.76 -0.06
C LEU A 314 -15.84 12.82 0.82
N TYR A 315 -16.06 12.44 2.07
CA TYR A 315 -16.50 13.29 3.16
C TYR A 315 -15.32 13.58 4.09
N GLY A 316 -15.35 14.73 4.78
CA GLY A 316 -14.40 15.05 5.83
C GLY A 316 -14.94 14.62 7.19
N LEU A 317 -14.17 13.85 7.95
CA LEU A 317 -14.43 13.59 9.37
C LEU A 317 -13.29 14.19 10.18
N THR A 318 -13.61 15.14 11.06
CA THR A 318 -12.62 15.76 11.94
C THR A 318 -12.86 15.32 13.38
N ALA A 319 -11.82 14.78 14.02
CA ALA A 319 -11.82 14.47 15.44
C ALA A 319 -11.02 15.53 16.21
N THR A 320 -11.70 16.36 17.01
CA THR A 320 -11.07 17.39 17.84
C THR A 320 -11.07 16.97 19.29
N LEU A 321 -9.90 16.70 19.85
CA LEU A 321 -9.74 16.38 21.27
C LEU A 321 -9.56 17.68 22.06
N ARG A 322 -10.38 17.86 23.13
CA ARG A 322 -10.33 19.02 24.03
C ARG A 322 -10.06 18.61 25.47
N ALA A 323 -9.28 19.43 26.15
CA ALA A 323 -9.07 19.32 27.59
C ALA A 323 -10.38 19.59 28.36
N PRO A 324 -10.46 19.19 29.63
CA PRO A 324 -11.64 19.49 30.47
C PRO A 324 -12.02 20.98 30.56
N ALA A 325 -11.06 21.89 30.40
CA ALA A 325 -11.27 23.34 30.39
C ALA A 325 -11.66 23.92 29.00
N GLY A 326 -11.68 23.06 27.95
CA GLY A 326 -12.15 23.40 26.61
C GLY A 326 -11.05 23.67 25.58
N GLU A 327 -9.77 23.74 25.99
CA GLU A 327 -8.65 23.99 25.06
C GLU A 327 -8.49 22.84 24.09
N VAL A 328 -8.18 23.13 22.83
CA VAL A 328 -7.86 22.12 21.81
C VAL A 328 -6.51 21.48 22.17
N ILE A 329 -6.51 20.17 22.27
CA ILE A 329 -5.30 19.36 22.45
C ILE A 329 -4.74 18.97 21.10
N GLU A 330 -5.58 18.40 20.23
CA GLU A 330 -5.21 18.01 18.87
C GLU A 330 -6.44 17.86 17.97
N VAL A 331 -6.19 17.92 16.67
CA VAL A 331 -7.20 17.77 15.62
C VAL A 331 -6.70 16.75 14.60
N ILE A 332 -7.49 15.70 14.36
CA ILE A 332 -7.18 14.66 13.37
C ILE A 332 -8.22 14.76 12.24
N PRO A 333 -7.82 15.20 11.04
CA PRO A 333 -8.67 15.16 9.86
C PRO A 333 -8.58 13.79 9.18
N LEU A 334 -9.72 13.24 8.79
CA LEU A 334 -9.85 12.02 8.00
C LEU A 334 -10.70 12.28 6.76
N ARG A 335 -10.39 11.57 5.67
CA ARG A 335 -11.22 11.51 4.46
C ARG A 335 -11.89 10.15 4.41
N ILE A 336 -13.20 10.11 4.38
CA ILE A 336 -13.98 8.86 4.42
C ILE A 336 -14.92 8.78 3.21
N GLY A 337 -15.27 7.57 2.79
CA GLY A 337 -16.20 7.31 1.70
C GLY A 337 -17.24 6.29 2.11
N PHE A 338 -18.53 6.60 1.88
CA PHE A 338 -19.61 5.66 2.14
C PHE A 338 -19.62 4.57 1.09
N ARG A 339 -19.33 3.35 1.49
CA ARG A 339 -19.35 2.18 0.62
C ARG A 339 -19.66 0.89 1.36
N ASP A 340 -20.18 -0.08 0.63
CA ASP A 340 -20.38 -1.47 1.04
C ASP A 340 -19.60 -2.38 0.10
N VAL A 341 -18.93 -3.40 0.64
CA VAL A 341 -18.19 -4.41 -0.13
C VAL A 341 -18.58 -5.78 0.37
N LYS A 342 -19.08 -6.64 -0.52
CA LYS A 342 -19.46 -8.00 -0.15
C LYS A 342 -19.32 -8.97 -1.31
N ILE A 343 -19.31 -10.26 -0.99
CA ILE A 343 -19.46 -11.33 -1.97
C ILE A 343 -20.85 -11.92 -1.83
N GLU A 344 -21.62 -11.86 -2.91
CA GLU A 344 -22.98 -12.39 -2.97
C GLU A 344 -23.23 -13.02 -4.33
N GLY A 345 -23.87 -14.19 -4.37
CA GLY A 345 -24.16 -14.92 -5.61
C GLY A 345 -22.91 -15.33 -6.41
N GLY A 346 -21.74 -15.42 -5.76
CA GLY A 346 -20.46 -15.72 -6.42
C GLY A 346 -19.83 -14.50 -7.13
N GLN A 347 -20.25 -13.30 -6.78
CA GLN A 347 -19.71 -12.04 -7.32
C GLN A 347 -19.24 -11.11 -6.20
N LEU A 348 -18.16 -10.37 -6.44
CA LEU A 348 -17.75 -9.23 -5.65
C LEU A 348 -18.64 -8.03 -5.99
N LEU A 349 -19.32 -7.50 -4.99
CA LEU A 349 -20.18 -6.34 -5.12
C LEU A 349 -19.59 -5.16 -4.38
N VAL A 350 -19.64 -3.99 -5.00
CA VAL A 350 -19.43 -2.68 -4.36
C VAL A 350 -20.76 -1.94 -4.42
N ASN A 351 -21.24 -1.45 -3.29
CA ASN A 351 -22.53 -0.75 -3.21
C ASN A 351 -23.69 -1.54 -3.88
N GLY A 352 -23.73 -2.84 -3.67
CA GLY A 352 -24.74 -3.74 -4.23
C GLY A 352 -24.65 -3.98 -5.73
N ARG A 353 -23.60 -3.49 -6.41
CA ARG A 353 -23.39 -3.71 -7.85
C ARG A 353 -22.17 -4.59 -8.08
N PRO A 354 -22.21 -5.56 -9.00
CA PRO A 354 -21.01 -6.28 -9.40
C PRO A 354 -20.05 -5.30 -10.09
N VAL A 355 -18.76 -5.46 -9.84
CA VAL A 355 -17.73 -4.61 -10.46
C VAL A 355 -16.79 -5.44 -11.31
N LEU A 356 -16.25 -4.85 -12.37
CA LEU A 356 -15.17 -5.43 -13.15
C LEU A 356 -13.84 -4.86 -12.66
N ILE A 357 -12.92 -5.73 -12.32
CA ILE A 357 -11.56 -5.36 -11.92
C ILE A 357 -10.69 -5.23 -13.16
N LYS A 358 -10.46 -3.99 -13.57
CA LYS A 358 -9.59 -3.58 -14.67
C LYS A 358 -8.26 -3.17 -14.04
N GLY A 359 -7.53 -4.16 -13.52
CA GLY A 359 -6.43 -3.95 -12.58
C GLY A 359 -5.04 -4.08 -13.18
N ALA A 360 -4.06 -3.53 -12.44
CA ALA A 360 -2.64 -3.79 -12.63
C ALA A 360 -1.96 -3.97 -11.27
N ASN A 361 -0.92 -4.80 -11.23
CA ASN A 361 -0.02 -4.93 -10.10
C ASN A 361 0.95 -3.75 -10.12
N ARG A 362 1.23 -3.11 -8.99
CA ARG A 362 2.12 -1.95 -8.92
C ARG A 362 3.20 -2.14 -7.88
N HIS A 363 4.45 -2.22 -8.34
CA HIS A 363 5.61 -2.03 -7.48
C HIS A 363 5.89 -0.54 -7.22
N GLU A 364 6.32 -0.20 -6.00
CA GLU A 364 6.87 1.13 -5.71
C GLU A 364 8.32 1.21 -6.21
N MET A 365 8.48 1.71 -7.44
CA MET A 365 9.79 1.82 -8.08
C MET A 365 9.92 3.12 -8.87
N ASP A 366 11.03 3.81 -8.63
CA ASP A 366 11.49 4.96 -9.39
C ASP A 366 12.88 4.66 -9.99
N PRO A 367 13.16 4.96 -11.26
CA PRO A 367 14.44 4.60 -11.89
C PRO A 367 15.67 5.27 -11.30
N ASP A 368 15.51 6.39 -10.61
CA ASP A 368 16.59 7.14 -9.98
C ASP A 368 16.66 6.97 -8.46
N TYR A 369 15.50 6.75 -7.82
CA TYR A 369 15.38 6.71 -6.36
C TYR A 369 14.99 5.35 -5.80
N GLY A 370 14.77 4.34 -6.64
CA GLY A 370 14.39 2.98 -6.22
C GLY A 370 13.06 2.96 -5.47
N TYR A 371 13.06 2.50 -4.22
CA TYR A 371 11.84 2.38 -3.39
C TYR A 371 11.23 3.72 -2.95
N TYR A 372 11.95 4.82 -3.09
CA TYR A 372 11.40 6.14 -2.80
C TYR A 372 10.64 6.68 -4.01
N VAL A 373 9.32 6.69 -3.91
CA VAL A 373 8.43 7.20 -4.96
C VAL A 373 7.79 8.48 -4.45
N SER A 374 8.10 9.61 -5.08
CA SER A 374 7.54 10.91 -4.69
C SER A 374 6.02 10.99 -4.95
N GLU A 375 5.32 11.86 -4.22
CA GLU A 375 3.89 12.11 -4.48
C GLU A 375 3.63 12.55 -5.94
N GLY A 376 4.52 13.35 -6.53
CA GLY A 376 4.41 13.72 -7.95
C GLY A 376 4.45 12.50 -8.88
N ARG A 377 5.30 11.52 -8.58
CA ARG A 377 5.37 10.27 -9.34
C ARG A 377 4.13 9.38 -9.10
N MET A 378 3.61 9.32 -7.88
CA MET A 378 2.36 8.61 -7.58
C MET A 378 1.18 9.21 -8.36
N LEU A 379 1.09 10.53 -8.44
CA LEU A 379 0.06 11.22 -9.22
C LEU A 379 0.19 10.97 -10.72
N GLU A 380 1.41 10.90 -11.23
CA GLU A 380 1.67 10.51 -12.62
C GLU A 380 1.21 9.08 -12.91
N ASP A 381 1.53 8.13 -12.03
CA ASP A 381 1.07 6.75 -12.13
C ASP A 381 -0.46 6.68 -12.16
N ILE A 382 -1.14 7.38 -11.25
CA ILE A 382 -2.61 7.43 -11.20
C ILE A 382 -3.20 8.04 -12.47
N ARG A 383 -2.62 9.14 -12.96
CA ARG A 383 -3.06 9.78 -14.22
C ARG A 383 -2.99 8.80 -15.38
N ILE A 384 -1.86 8.09 -15.53
CA ILE A 384 -1.67 7.09 -16.58
C ILE A 384 -2.68 5.94 -16.42
N MET A 385 -2.89 5.44 -15.22
CA MET A 385 -3.90 4.41 -14.94
C MET A 385 -5.29 4.86 -15.40
N LYS A 386 -5.71 6.07 -15.01
CA LYS A 386 -7.05 6.60 -15.36
C LYS A 386 -7.20 6.86 -16.86
N GLU A 387 -6.17 7.40 -17.54
CA GLU A 387 -6.15 7.63 -18.98
C GLU A 387 -6.23 6.32 -19.79
N ASN A 388 -5.81 5.20 -19.20
CA ASN A 388 -5.84 3.87 -19.80
C ASN A 388 -6.90 2.94 -19.22
N ASN A 389 -7.94 3.50 -18.60
CA ASN A 389 -9.12 2.78 -18.07
C ASN A 389 -8.81 1.77 -16.96
N ILE A 390 -7.64 1.81 -16.33
CA ILE A 390 -7.31 1.01 -15.16
C ILE A 390 -8.09 1.58 -13.97
N ASN A 391 -8.86 0.73 -13.27
CA ASN A 391 -9.71 1.13 -12.13
C ASN A 391 -9.31 0.47 -10.81
N ALA A 392 -8.31 -0.40 -10.83
CA ALA A 392 -7.87 -1.15 -9.66
C ALA A 392 -6.35 -1.35 -9.63
N VAL A 393 -5.79 -1.42 -8.43
CA VAL A 393 -4.38 -1.71 -8.21
C VAL A 393 -4.22 -2.74 -7.09
N ARG A 394 -3.34 -3.72 -7.28
CA ARG A 394 -2.82 -4.55 -6.20
C ARG A 394 -1.46 -4.01 -5.81
N THR A 395 -1.29 -3.71 -4.52
CA THR A 395 0.00 -3.27 -3.99
C THR A 395 0.91 -4.50 -3.91
N CYS A 396 1.69 -4.72 -4.93
CA CYS A 396 2.52 -5.93 -5.03
C CYS A 396 3.93 -5.70 -4.50
N HIS A 397 4.45 -6.52 -3.63
CA HIS A 397 3.74 -7.50 -2.79
C HIS A 397 3.94 -7.08 -1.34
N TYR A 398 3.53 -5.87 -1.01
CA TYR A 398 3.74 -5.19 0.27
C TYR A 398 2.86 -3.94 0.37
N PRO A 399 2.67 -3.39 1.58
CA PRO A 399 2.00 -2.11 1.74
C PRO A 399 2.79 -0.96 1.10
N ASP A 400 2.15 -0.21 0.19
CA ASP A 400 2.70 1.00 -0.41
C ASP A 400 2.81 2.15 0.62
N ASP A 401 3.42 3.28 0.25
CA ASP A 401 3.39 4.49 1.06
C ASP A 401 1.96 4.87 1.44
N ALA A 402 1.74 5.32 2.67
CA ALA A 402 0.40 5.70 3.16
C ALA A 402 -0.28 6.76 2.27
N ARG A 403 0.51 7.62 1.62
CA ARG A 403 0.01 8.63 0.68
C ARG A 403 -0.65 8.02 -0.55
N TRP A 404 -0.15 6.87 -1.03
CA TRP A 404 -0.73 6.15 -2.16
C TRP A 404 -2.21 5.82 -1.95
N TYR A 405 -2.56 5.29 -0.78
CA TYR A 405 -3.95 4.94 -0.45
C TYR A 405 -4.86 6.18 -0.42
N SER A 406 -4.37 7.28 0.16
CA SER A 406 -5.12 8.55 0.17
C SER A 406 -5.36 9.09 -1.24
N LEU A 407 -4.42 8.91 -2.16
CA LEU A 407 -4.57 9.27 -3.56
C LEU A 407 -5.54 8.32 -4.28
N CYS A 408 -5.50 7.01 -4.00
CA CYS A 408 -6.48 6.05 -4.52
C CYS A 408 -7.90 6.38 -4.05
N ASP A 409 -8.08 6.79 -2.79
CA ASP A 409 -9.36 7.27 -2.26
C ASP A 409 -9.87 8.49 -3.05
N GLN A 410 -8.99 9.43 -3.34
CA GLN A 410 -9.32 10.70 -3.98
C GLN A 410 -9.61 10.56 -5.47
N TYR A 411 -8.81 9.77 -6.18
CA TYR A 411 -8.89 9.64 -7.65
C TYR A 411 -9.74 8.45 -8.12
N GLY A 412 -10.16 7.58 -7.20
CA GLY A 412 -11.01 6.45 -7.51
C GLY A 412 -10.27 5.29 -8.15
N LEU A 413 -9.46 4.58 -7.36
CA LEU A 413 -8.90 3.27 -7.69
C LEU A 413 -9.30 2.28 -6.58
N TYR A 414 -9.78 1.10 -6.96
CA TYR A 414 -9.94 0.01 -6.02
C TYR A 414 -8.56 -0.55 -5.65
N VAL A 415 -8.36 -0.85 -4.38
CA VAL A 415 -7.07 -1.34 -3.86
C VAL A 415 -7.24 -2.73 -3.26
N VAL A 416 -6.37 -3.64 -3.69
CA VAL A 416 -6.03 -4.86 -2.95
C VAL A 416 -4.80 -4.54 -2.12
N ALA A 417 -4.98 -4.41 -0.81
CA ALA A 417 -3.90 -4.06 0.10
C ALA A 417 -3.20 -5.34 0.59
N GLU A 418 -1.96 -5.55 0.15
CA GLU A 418 -1.21 -6.78 0.41
C GLU A 418 -0.22 -6.64 1.56
N ALA A 419 -0.16 -7.67 2.42
CA ALA A 419 0.82 -7.75 3.48
C ALA A 419 2.21 -8.06 2.91
N ASN A 420 3.25 -7.54 3.55
CA ASN A 420 4.64 -7.74 3.16
C ASN A 420 5.12 -9.17 3.51
N ILE A 421 4.60 -10.16 2.80
CA ILE A 421 4.93 -11.58 2.98
C ILE A 421 5.11 -12.23 1.61
N GLU A 422 6.36 -12.62 1.32
CA GLU A 422 6.68 -13.52 0.24
C GLU A 422 7.86 -14.40 0.64
N SER A 423 7.76 -15.70 0.42
CA SER A 423 8.83 -16.65 0.73
C SER A 423 9.03 -17.67 -0.39
N HIS A 424 9.01 -17.19 -1.65
CA HIS A 424 9.05 -17.99 -2.86
C HIS A 424 10.26 -18.95 -2.89
N GLY A 425 11.44 -18.48 -2.48
CA GLY A 425 12.66 -19.27 -2.40
C GLY A 425 12.66 -20.41 -1.36
N MET A 426 11.64 -20.46 -0.48
CA MET A 426 11.43 -21.61 0.42
C MET A 426 10.47 -22.66 -0.18
N GLY A 427 9.87 -22.35 -1.34
CA GLY A 427 8.88 -23.19 -2.00
C GLY A 427 7.54 -23.28 -1.27
N TYR A 428 6.63 -24.06 -1.83
CA TYR A 428 5.23 -24.15 -1.38
C TYR A 428 4.87 -25.46 -0.66
N GLY A 429 5.85 -26.35 -0.50
CA GLY A 429 5.66 -27.68 0.12
C GLY A 429 5.81 -27.67 1.64
N GLU A 430 6.44 -28.72 2.18
CA GLU A 430 6.61 -28.90 3.62
C GLU A 430 7.59 -27.89 4.27
N LYS A 431 8.46 -27.28 3.47
CA LYS A 431 9.46 -26.32 3.96
C LYS A 431 8.99 -24.86 3.88
N THR A 432 7.77 -24.63 3.40
CA THR A 432 7.23 -23.27 3.36
C THR A 432 7.18 -22.64 4.75
N LEU A 433 7.47 -21.35 4.84
CA LEU A 433 7.39 -20.61 6.10
C LEU A 433 5.96 -20.46 6.62
N ALA A 434 4.95 -20.65 5.76
CA ALA A 434 3.54 -20.72 6.16
C ALA A 434 3.25 -21.84 7.18
N LYS A 435 4.09 -22.89 7.21
CA LYS A 435 4.00 -24.03 8.13
C LYS A 435 5.02 -23.96 9.26
N ASN A 436 5.97 -23.04 9.21
CA ASN A 436 7.03 -22.94 10.22
C ASN A 436 6.54 -22.09 11.41
N PRO A 437 6.41 -22.69 12.64
CA PRO A 437 5.91 -21.97 13.80
C PRO A 437 6.84 -20.84 14.29
N LEU A 438 8.12 -20.84 13.92
CA LEU A 438 9.05 -19.75 14.22
C LEU A 438 8.62 -18.44 13.54
N TYR A 439 7.96 -18.52 12.39
CA TYR A 439 7.49 -17.36 11.64
C TYR A 439 6.01 -17.03 11.86
N ALA A 440 5.32 -17.73 12.75
CA ALA A 440 3.89 -17.50 13.02
C ALA A 440 3.61 -16.06 13.45
N LYS A 441 4.43 -15.53 14.37
CA LYS A 441 4.32 -14.14 14.85
C LYS A 441 4.55 -13.13 13.73
N ALA A 442 5.57 -13.35 12.89
CA ALA A 442 5.89 -12.44 11.79
C ALA A 442 4.79 -12.41 10.73
N HIS A 443 4.19 -13.55 10.36
CA HIS A 443 3.04 -13.61 9.45
C HIS A 443 1.85 -12.81 9.99
N LEU A 444 1.48 -13.09 11.23
CA LEU A 444 0.33 -12.43 11.86
C LEU A 444 0.55 -10.92 11.99
N GLU A 445 1.69 -10.50 12.53
CA GLU A 445 2.00 -9.10 12.78
C GLU A 445 2.05 -8.26 11.49
N ARG A 446 2.60 -8.79 10.39
CA ARG A 446 2.63 -8.11 9.09
C ARG A 446 1.22 -7.90 8.53
N ASN A 447 0.33 -8.86 8.70
CA ASN A 447 -1.07 -8.75 8.32
C ASN A 447 -1.83 -7.77 9.24
N GLU A 448 -1.69 -7.90 10.57
CA GLU A 448 -2.30 -6.99 11.54
C GLU A 448 -1.95 -5.53 11.24
N ARG A 449 -0.68 -5.23 11.06
CA ARG A 449 -0.18 -3.88 10.82
C ARG A 449 -0.63 -3.30 9.48
N ASN A 450 -0.67 -4.11 8.42
CA ASN A 450 -1.22 -3.71 7.12
C ASN A 450 -2.69 -3.28 7.25
N VAL A 451 -3.50 -4.09 7.92
CA VAL A 451 -4.94 -3.81 8.13
C VAL A 451 -5.14 -2.60 9.04
N GLN A 452 -4.48 -2.54 10.20
CA GLN A 452 -4.60 -1.44 11.17
C GLN A 452 -4.25 -0.09 10.54
N ARG A 453 -3.16 -0.03 9.76
CA ARG A 453 -2.76 1.19 9.06
C ARG A 453 -3.78 1.65 8.02
N SER A 454 -4.34 0.70 7.27
CA SER A 454 -5.10 1.00 6.06
C SER A 454 -6.62 0.90 6.23
N ILE A 455 -7.12 0.62 7.43
CA ILE A 455 -8.53 0.33 7.74
C ILE A 455 -9.48 1.45 7.31
N ASN A 456 -9.05 2.72 7.40
CA ASN A 456 -9.89 3.89 7.15
C ASN A 456 -9.98 4.28 5.67
N HIS A 457 -9.25 3.61 4.76
CA HIS A 457 -9.26 3.93 3.34
C HIS A 457 -10.44 3.28 2.62
N PRO A 458 -11.37 4.05 2.03
CA PRO A 458 -12.49 3.49 1.27
C PRO A 458 -12.04 2.78 -0.01
N SER A 459 -10.90 3.14 -0.59
CA SER A 459 -10.33 2.48 -1.78
C SER A 459 -9.94 1.03 -1.53
N VAL A 460 -9.54 0.68 -0.31
CA VAL A 460 -9.20 -0.71 0.06
C VAL A 460 -10.48 -1.54 0.10
N ILE A 461 -10.66 -2.43 -0.88
CA ILE A 461 -11.84 -3.29 -1.00
C ILE A 461 -11.55 -4.77 -0.77
N ILE A 462 -10.28 -5.18 -0.77
CA ILE A 462 -9.82 -6.55 -0.54
C ILE A 462 -8.53 -6.50 0.30
N TRP A 463 -8.44 -7.35 1.31
CA TRP A 463 -7.20 -7.63 2.03
C TRP A 463 -6.49 -8.81 1.39
N SER A 464 -5.18 -8.73 1.23
CA SER A 464 -4.35 -9.82 0.74
C SER A 464 -3.36 -10.27 1.79
N LEU A 465 -3.33 -11.57 2.06
CA LEU A 465 -2.49 -12.14 3.12
C LEU A 465 -1.00 -12.15 2.79
N GLY A 466 -0.66 -12.05 1.52
CA GLY A 466 0.70 -12.08 0.98
C GLY A 466 0.74 -12.74 -0.38
N ASN A 467 1.93 -12.82 -0.93
CA ASN A 467 2.23 -13.37 -2.24
C ASN A 467 3.12 -14.62 -2.10
N GLU A 468 3.04 -15.56 -3.00
CA GLU A 468 3.93 -16.71 -3.25
C GLU A 468 4.68 -17.28 -2.00
N ALA A 469 3.94 -17.43 -0.89
CA ALA A 469 4.48 -17.81 0.41
C ALA A 469 4.00 -19.21 0.89
N GLY A 470 3.33 -19.99 0.03
CA GLY A 470 2.70 -21.23 0.42
C GLY A 470 1.39 -21.00 1.19
N ASP A 471 0.88 -22.06 1.81
CA ASP A 471 -0.33 -22.02 2.64
C ASP A 471 -0.17 -22.93 3.85
N GLY A 472 -0.81 -22.57 4.97
CA GLY A 472 -0.71 -23.34 6.20
C GLY A 472 -1.17 -22.58 7.45
N PRO A 473 -0.89 -23.13 8.65
CA PRO A 473 -1.41 -22.61 9.93
C PRO A 473 -1.12 -21.12 10.20
N ASN A 474 0.00 -20.60 9.68
CA ASN A 474 0.32 -19.19 9.88
C ASN A 474 -0.66 -18.29 9.13
N PHE A 475 -1.07 -18.67 7.92
CA PHE A 475 -2.10 -17.96 7.15
C PHE A 475 -3.52 -18.22 7.69
N ASP A 476 -3.80 -19.40 8.28
CA ASP A 476 -5.06 -19.63 8.98
C ASP A 476 -5.26 -18.59 10.10
N ALA A 477 -4.21 -18.33 10.88
CA ALA A 477 -4.26 -17.33 11.95
C ALA A 477 -4.45 -15.90 11.41
N CYS A 478 -3.79 -15.55 10.29
CA CYS A 478 -3.95 -14.25 9.63
C CYS A 478 -5.39 -14.06 9.14
N TYR A 479 -5.94 -15.05 8.45
CA TYR A 479 -7.31 -15.02 7.95
C TYR A 479 -8.32 -14.84 9.09
N ASP A 480 -8.22 -15.64 10.15
CA ASP A 480 -9.12 -15.57 11.30
C ASP A 480 -9.05 -14.21 11.99
N TRP A 481 -7.85 -13.67 12.17
CA TRP A 481 -7.67 -12.37 12.80
C TRP A 481 -8.31 -11.26 11.97
N ILE A 482 -8.05 -11.21 10.65
CA ILE A 482 -8.63 -10.18 9.78
C ILE A 482 -10.16 -10.28 9.78
N LYS A 483 -10.72 -11.48 9.65
CA LYS A 483 -12.19 -11.68 9.68
C LYS A 483 -12.83 -11.21 10.99
N ALA A 484 -12.12 -11.35 12.12
CA ALA A 484 -12.58 -10.85 13.41
C ALA A 484 -12.44 -9.34 13.55
N TYR A 485 -11.36 -8.76 13.00
CA TYR A 485 -11.03 -7.34 13.13
C TYR A 485 -11.81 -6.47 12.14
N ASP A 486 -11.84 -6.86 10.86
CA ASP A 486 -12.57 -6.21 9.78
C ASP A 486 -13.42 -7.20 8.97
N PRO A 487 -14.65 -7.49 9.41
CA PRO A 487 -15.56 -8.35 8.67
C PRO A 487 -16.15 -7.70 7.41
N SER A 488 -15.91 -6.41 7.18
CA SER A 488 -16.53 -5.64 6.11
C SER A 488 -15.88 -5.85 4.73
N ARG A 489 -14.69 -6.46 4.67
CA ARG A 489 -13.95 -6.68 3.43
C ARG A 489 -13.62 -8.14 3.22
N PRO A 490 -13.68 -8.65 1.96
CA PRO A 490 -13.17 -9.96 1.61
C PRO A 490 -11.64 -10.03 1.71
N ILE A 491 -11.17 -11.26 1.85
CA ILE A 491 -9.74 -11.60 1.89
C ILE A 491 -9.40 -12.42 0.65
N HIS A 492 -8.24 -12.20 0.05
CA HIS A 492 -7.68 -13.13 -0.90
C HIS A 492 -6.30 -13.65 -0.47
N HIS A 493 -5.98 -14.87 -0.88
CA HIS A 493 -4.69 -15.51 -0.76
C HIS A 493 -4.51 -16.49 -1.92
N GLU A 494 -3.53 -16.21 -2.80
CA GLU A 494 -3.40 -16.94 -4.05
C GLU A 494 -3.05 -18.43 -3.83
N ARG A 495 -2.18 -18.73 -2.86
CA ARG A 495 -1.78 -20.13 -2.58
C ARG A 495 -2.90 -20.99 -1.99
N ALA A 496 -3.89 -20.38 -1.37
CA ALA A 496 -5.10 -21.09 -0.94
C ALA A 496 -5.88 -21.72 -2.10
N VAL A 497 -5.78 -21.15 -3.32
CA VAL A 497 -6.41 -21.67 -4.54
C VAL A 497 -5.83 -23.05 -4.91
N TYR A 498 -4.56 -23.29 -4.61
CA TYR A 498 -3.84 -24.52 -4.93
C TYR A 498 -3.72 -25.48 -3.74
N SER A 499 -4.32 -25.12 -2.58
CA SER A 499 -4.25 -25.90 -1.33
C SER A 499 -5.60 -26.54 -1.05
N PRO A 500 -5.80 -27.83 -1.34
CA PRO A 500 -7.10 -28.50 -1.13
C PRO A 500 -7.59 -28.36 0.32
N GLY A 501 -8.82 -27.85 0.49
CA GLY A 501 -9.44 -27.65 1.79
C GLY A 501 -9.05 -26.36 2.51
N SER A 502 -8.18 -25.52 1.92
CA SER A 502 -7.89 -24.20 2.46
C SER A 502 -9.12 -23.30 2.46
N ARG A 503 -9.27 -22.54 3.56
CA ARG A 503 -10.32 -21.54 3.72
C ARG A 503 -9.79 -20.09 3.65
N ASN A 504 -8.50 -19.93 3.44
CA ASN A 504 -7.77 -18.66 3.59
C ASN A 504 -8.03 -17.64 2.47
N THR A 505 -9.05 -17.85 1.66
CA THR A 505 -9.47 -16.92 0.61
C THR A 505 -10.97 -16.89 0.44
N ASP A 506 -11.55 -15.70 0.24
CA ASP A 506 -12.95 -15.50 -0.14
C ASP A 506 -13.12 -15.41 -1.67
N ILE A 507 -12.04 -15.19 -2.39
CA ILE A 507 -11.97 -14.96 -3.84
C ILE A 507 -11.07 -16.03 -4.44
N ILE A 508 -11.40 -16.62 -5.56
CA ILE A 508 -10.49 -17.44 -6.33
C ILE A 508 -9.59 -16.50 -7.13
N CYS A 509 -8.34 -16.40 -6.72
CA CYS A 509 -7.37 -15.43 -7.20
C CYS A 509 -6.08 -16.11 -7.71
N PRO A 510 -6.18 -16.94 -8.73
CA PRO A 510 -5.03 -17.64 -9.28
C PRO A 510 -4.09 -16.68 -10.02
N MET A 511 -2.89 -17.17 -10.30
CA MET A 511 -1.96 -16.55 -11.24
C MET A 511 -2.01 -17.27 -12.59
N TYR A 512 -2.11 -16.49 -13.66
CA TYR A 512 -1.91 -16.92 -15.05
C TYR A 512 -2.74 -18.14 -15.48
N TRP A 513 -3.97 -18.29 -14.92
CA TRP A 513 -4.86 -19.29 -15.48
C TRP A 513 -5.21 -18.93 -16.93
N ASP A 514 -5.07 -19.92 -17.81
CA ASP A 514 -5.54 -19.83 -19.20
C ASP A 514 -7.07 -19.84 -19.29
N TYR A 515 -7.61 -19.62 -20.50
CA TYR A 515 -9.05 -19.56 -20.72
C TYR A 515 -9.76 -20.85 -20.33
N GLU A 516 -9.17 -22.00 -20.65
CA GLU A 516 -9.75 -23.31 -20.39
C GLU A 516 -9.92 -23.58 -18.91
N ARG A 517 -8.94 -23.20 -18.09
CA ARG A 517 -9.02 -23.34 -16.63
C ARG A 517 -10.06 -22.40 -16.05
N CYS A 518 -10.11 -21.16 -16.55
CA CYS A 518 -11.15 -20.21 -16.16
C CYS A 518 -12.54 -20.72 -16.51
N GLU A 519 -12.78 -21.19 -17.74
CA GLU A 519 -14.06 -21.76 -18.19
C GLU A 519 -14.45 -23.00 -17.38
N LYS A 520 -13.51 -23.89 -17.11
CA LYS A 520 -13.75 -25.08 -16.30
C LYS A 520 -14.22 -24.73 -14.89
N TYR A 521 -13.56 -23.75 -14.24
CA TYR A 521 -13.97 -23.32 -12.92
C TYR A 521 -15.39 -22.70 -12.94
N LEU A 522 -15.66 -21.85 -13.91
CA LEU A 522 -16.94 -21.16 -14.05
C LEU A 522 -18.11 -22.10 -14.39
N ALA A 523 -17.84 -23.17 -15.14
CA ALA A 523 -18.83 -24.19 -15.48
C ALA A 523 -19.39 -24.94 -14.24
N GLU A 524 -18.66 -24.94 -13.13
CA GLU A 524 -19.10 -25.53 -11.85
C GLU A 524 -20.07 -24.62 -11.08
N ASN A 525 -20.39 -23.44 -11.61
CA ASN A 525 -21.25 -22.43 -10.96
C ASN A 525 -20.79 -22.07 -9.54
N PRO A 526 -19.53 -21.64 -9.34
CA PRO A 526 -18.89 -21.53 -8.06
C PRO A 526 -19.54 -20.49 -7.13
N ALA A 527 -19.33 -20.66 -5.81
CA ALA A 527 -19.79 -19.72 -4.79
C ALA A 527 -18.83 -18.52 -4.60
N LYS A 528 -17.58 -18.64 -5.05
CA LYS A 528 -16.57 -17.59 -4.95
C LYS A 528 -16.33 -16.97 -6.33
N PRO A 529 -16.16 -15.63 -6.43
CA PRO A 529 -15.80 -14.98 -7.69
C PRO A 529 -14.39 -15.38 -8.13
N LEU A 530 -14.16 -15.36 -9.44
CA LEU A 530 -12.83 -15.47 -10.04
C LEU A 530 -12.31 -14.06 -10.33
N ILE A 531 -11.17 -13.71 -9.72
CA ILE A 531 -10.42 -12.47 -9.98
C ILE A 531 -8.95 -12.85 -9.95
N GLN A 532 -8.30 -12.93 -11.09
CA GLN A 532 -6.89 -13.32 -11.13
C GLN A 532 -6.02 -12.26 -10.46
N CYS A 533 -5.24 -12.63 -9.44
CA CYS A 533 -4.31 -11.67 -8.82
C CYS A 533 -3.15 -11.31 -9.74
N GLU A 534 -2.83 -12.18 -10.70
CA GLU A 534 -1.89 -11.91 -11.79
C GLU A 534 -2.36 -12.58 -13.07
N TYR A 535 -2.33 -11.86 -14.19
CA TYR A 535 -2.57 -12.40 -15.52
C TYR A 535 -1.91 -11.53 -16.59
N ALA A 536 -1.94 -11.97 -17.85
CA ALA A 536 -1.50 -11.21 -19.01
C ALA A 536 -0.11 -10.58 -18.81
N HIS A 537 0.87 -11.43 -18.48
CA HIS A 537 2.27 -11.04 -18.22
C HIS A 537 2.84 -10.19 -19.36
N ALA A 538 3.20 -8.93 -19.07
CA ALA A 538 3.48 -7.90 -20.06
C ALA A 538 4.96 -7.77 -20.45
N MET A 539 5.77 -8.83 -20.23
CA MET A 539 7.18 -8.83 -20.56
C MET A 539 7.45 -8.81 -22.05
N GLY A 540 8.25 -7.86 -22.52
CA GLY A 540 8.73 -7.80 -23.90
C GLY A 540 7.61 -7.63 -24.91
N ASN A 541 7.63 -8.41 -26.00
CA ASN A 541 6.60 -8.36 -27.04
C ASN A 541 5.41 -9.26 -26.70
N SER A 542 4.67 -8.92 -25.66
CA SER A 542 3.43 -9.54 -25.20
C SER A 542 2.35 -8.43 -25.13
N MET A 543 1.21 -8.63 -24.76
CA MET A 543 0.35 -9.56 -24.06
C MET A 543 -0.65 -10.24 -25.02
N GLY A 544 -0.29 -11.07 -25.89
CA GLY A 544 -1.23 -11.73 -26.79
C GLY A 544 -2.40 -12.40 -26.06
N GLY A 545 -3.58 -12.41 -26.68
CA GLY A 545 -4.76 -13.07 -26.14
C GLY A 545 -5.53 -12.27 -25.05
N PHE A 546 -5.26 -11.01 -24.90
CA PHE A 546 -5.95 -10.16 -23.91
C PHE A 546 -7.44 -9.97 -24.26
N ARG A 547 -7.77 -9.93 -25.54
CA ARG A 547 -9.12 -9.93 -26.05
C ARG A 547 -9.95 -11.10 -25.51
N GLU A 548 -9.42 -12.31 -25.59
CA GLU A 548 -10.11 -13.54 -25.23
C GLU A 548 -10.44 -13.58 -23.74
N TYR A 549 -9.56 -13.08 -22.88
CA TYR A 549 -9.87 -12.90 -21.45
C TYR A 549 -11.06 -11.96 -21.27
N TRP A 550 -11.08 -10.82 -21.95
CA TRP A 550 -12.13 -9.82 -21.74
C TRP A 550 -13.45 -10.19 -22.40
N GLU A 551 -13.44 -10.96 -23.48
CA GLU A 551 -14.65 -11.59 -24.01
C GLU A 551 -15.23 -12.62 -23.02
N LEU A 552 -14.38 -13.43 -22.38
CA LEU A 552 -14.80 -14.38 -21.36
C LEU A 552 -15.33 -13.66 -20.10
N ILE A 553 -14.62 -12.66 -19.60
CA ILE A 553 -15.02 -11.84 -18.44
C ILE A 553 -16.40 -11.22 -18.66
N ARG A 554 -16.67 -10.67 -19.83
CA ARG A 554 -17.98 -10.08 -20.15
C ARG A 554 -19.08 -11.09 -20.35
N ARG A 555 -18.75 -12.31 -20.71
CA ARG A 555 -19.72 -13.41 -20.88
C ARG A 555 -20.09 -14.08 -19.55
N GLU A 556 -19.13 -14.19 -18.65
CA GLU A 556 -19.23 -14.99 -17.42
C GLU A 556 -19.28 -14.06 -16.17
N PRO A 557 -20.45 -13.79 -15.59
CA PRO A 557 -20.60 -12.79 -14.52
C PRO A 557 -19.75 -13.04 -13.27
N LYS A 558 -19.33 -14.28 -13.02
CA LYS A 558 -18.48 -14.65 -11.89
C LYS A 558 -16.99 -14.52 -12.16
N TYR A 559 -16.60 -14.23 -13.40
CA TYR A 559 -15.25 -13.84 -13.74
C TYR A 559 -15.17 -12.32 -13.82
N GLN A 560 -14.63 -11.69 -12.79
CA GLN A 560 -14.72 -10.24 -12.65
C GLN A 560 -13.41 -9.52 -12.98
N GLY A 561 -12.52 -10.14 -13.74
CA GLY A 561 -11.28 -9.51 -14.19
C GLY A 561 -10.03 -9.97 -13.46
N GLY A 562 -9.05 -9.09 -13.33
CA GLY A 562 -7.77 -9.40 -12.69
C GLY A 562 -6.80 -8.24 -12.72
N PHE A 563 -5.55 -8.52 -12.28
CA PHE A 563 -4.47 -7.55 -12.20
C PHE A 563 -3.35 -7.97 -13.15
N ILE A 564 -3.04 -7.14 -14.14
CA ILE A 564 -1.95 -7.40 -15.09
C ILE A 564 -0.62 -7.38 -14.36
N TRP A 565 0.25 -8.31 -14.66
CA TRP A 565 1.65 -8.30 -14.22
C TRP A 565 2.53 -7.67 -15.30
N ASP A 566 3.15 -6.47 -15.10
CA ASP A 566 2.83 -5.54 -14.04
C ASP A 566 2.63 -4.12 -14.60
N PHE A 567 2.59 -3.08 -13.77
CA PHE A 567 2.31 -1.73 -14.22
C PHE A 567 3.53 -1.03 -14.79
N VAL A 568 4.71 -1.14 -14.14
CA VAL A 568 5.90 -0.37 -14.50
C VAL A 568 7.15 -1.23 -14.56
N ASP A 569 7.90 -1.14 -15.65
CA ASP A 569 9.24 -1.71 -15.74
C ASP A 569 10.10 -1.23 -14.57
N GLN A 570 10.78 -2.16 -13.91
CA GLN A 570 11.53 -1.88 -12.69
C GLN A 570 12.98 -1.48 -12.95
N SER A 571 13.43 -1.42 -14.20
CA SER A 571 14.79 -1.02 -14.59
C SER A 571 15.21 0.30 -13.97
N LEU A 572 16.48 0.38 -13.59
CA LEU A 572 17.10 1.54 -12.97
C LEU A 572 17.93 2.33 -13.97
N HIS A 573 17.97 3.66 -13.86
CA HIS A 573 18.87 4.47 -14.64
C HIS A 573 20.35 4.15 -14.32
N LYS A 574 21.12 3.88 -15.37
CA LYS A 574 22.55 3.62 -15.28
C LYS A 574 23.31 4.39 -16.35
N LYS A 575 24.48 4.89 -16.03
CA LYS A 575 25.39 5.47 -17.01
C LYS A 575 26.13 4.35 -17.77
N GLY A 576 25.85 4.24 -19.06
CA GLY A 576 26.59 3.36 -19.96
C GLY A 576 28.03 3.82 -20.18
N ARG A 577 28.85 2.98 -20.83
CA ARG A 577 30.28 3.22 -21.07
C ARG A 577 30.57 4.53 -21.85
N ASN A 578 29.63 4.98 -22.65
CA ASN A 578 29.71 6.23 -23.44
C ASN A 578 29.06 7.44 -22.73
N GLY A 579 28.67 7.30 -21.45
CA GLY A 579 28.01 8.36 -20.68
C GLY A 579 26.52 8.55 -20.96
N VAL A 580 25.94 7.78 -21.91
CA VAL A 580 24.50 7.78 -22.18
C VAL A 580 23.78 7.06 -21.04
N THR A 581 22.64 7.60 -20.61
CA THR A 581 21.76 6.90 -19.65
C THR A 581 21.08 5.72 -20.35
N VAL A 582 21.15 4.56 -19.72
CA VAL A 582 20.49 3.32 -20.14
C VAL A 582 19.64 2.77 -19.01
N TYR A 583 18.69 1.92 -19.32
CA TYR A 583 17.92 1.18 -18.34
C TYR A 583 18.69 -0.07 -17.94
N GLY A 584 19.13 -0.13 -16.70
CA GLY A 584 19.87 -1.27 -16.16
C GLY A 584 18.93 -2.26 -15.49
N TYR A 585 19.14 -3.52 -15.77
CA TYR A 585 18.37 -4.64 -15.19
C TYR A 585 19.31 -5.61 -14.44
N GLY A 586 18.79 -6.72 -13.96
CA GLY A 586 19.57 -7.69 -13.19
C GLY A 586 20.84 -8.17 -13.91
N GLY A 587 21.97 -8.18 -13.19
CA GLY A 587 23.28 -8.58 -13.73
C GLY A 587 24.08 -7.46 -14.41
N ASP A 588 23.49 -6.30 -14.64
CA ASP A 588 24.18 -5.19 -15.30
C ASP A 588 25.27 -4.53 -14.44
N TRP A 589 25.19 -4.67 -13.12
CA TRP A 589 26.14 -4.03 -12.20
C TRP A 589 27.40 -4.83 -11.98
N ASN A 590 27.29 -6.16 -11.87
CA ASN A 590 28.43 -7.04 -11.71
C ASN A 590 28.12 -8.47 -12.20
N PRO A 591 29.14 -9.31 -12.48
CA PRO A 591 28.95 -10.67 -12.98
C PRO A 591 28.89 -11.76 -11.89
N TYR A 592 29.01 -11.41 -10.61
CA TYR A 592 29.16 -12.37 -9.51
C TYR A 592 27.91 -12.48 -8.61
N ASP A 593 27.08 -11.46 -8.55
CA ASP A 593 25.80 -11.54 -7.83
C ASP A 593 24.81 -12.39 -8.64
N PRO A 594 23.93 -13.13 -7.96
CA PRO A 594 22.87 -13.85 -8.65
C PRO A 594 21.93 -12.88 -9.37
N SER A 595 21.39 -13.30 -10.51
CA SER A 595 20.56 -12.43 -11.33
C SER A 595 19.54 -13.24 -12.13
N ASP A 596 18.35 -12.73 -12.25
CA ASP A 596 17.31 -13.19 -13.18
C ASP A 596 17.13 -12.21 -14.35
N GLN A 597 18.17 -11.42 -14.64
CA GLN A 597 18.34 -10.58 -15.82
C GLN A 597 17.21 -9.56 -16.00
N ASN A 598 16.67 -9.45 -17.22
CA ASN A 598 15.62 -8.51 -17.59
C ASN A 598 14.20 -8.98 -17.22
N PHE A 599 14.08 -9.97 -16.35
CA PHE A 599 12.76 -10.42 -15.88
C PHE A 599 12.06 -9.37 -15.00
N CYS A 600 12.75 -8.31 -14.63
CA CYS A 600 12.20 -7.13 -13.96
C CYS A 600 11.45 -6.16 -14.88
N ASP A 601 11.47 -6.37 -16.20
CA ASP A 601 10.88 -5.47 -17.19
C ASP A 601 9.59 -6.09 -17.76
N ASN A 602 8.53 -6.02 -16.97
CA ASN A 602 7.21 -6.60 -17.23
C ASN A 602 6.13 -5.51 -17.34
N GLY A 603 6.53 -4.25 -17.43
CA GLY A 603 5.64 -3.13 -17.26
C GLY A 603 4.73 -2.86 -18.47
N LEU A 604 3.49 -2.43 -18.18
CA LEU A 604 2.63 -1.76 -19.16
C LEU A 604 3.24 -0.43 -19.60
N ILE A 605 4.10 0.14 -18.78
CA ILE A 605 4.86 1.37 -19.06
C ILE A 605 6.33 1.17 -18.72
N GLY A 606 7.19 1.89 -19.42
CA GLY A 606 8.62 1.95 -19.10
C GLY A 606 8.92 2.68 -17.77
N PRO A 607 10.16 2.61 -17.27
CA PRO A 607 10.55 3.22 -15.99
C PRO A 607 10.30 4.73 -15.94
N ASP A 608 10.40 5.42 -17.09
CA ASP A 608 10.12 6.85 -17.27
C ASP A 608 8.63 7.17 -17.47
N ARG A 609 7.75 6.20 -17.22
CA ARG A 609 6.28 6.32 -17.36
C ARG A 609 5.81 6.53 -18.81
N ILE A 610 6.62 6.09 -19.76
CA ILE A 610 6.22 6.08 -21.19
C ILE A 610 5.49 4.77 -21.45
N PRO A 611 4.23 4.81 -21.98
CA PRO A 611 3.48 3.60 -22.28
C PRO A 611 4.20 2.69 -23.28
N ASN A 612 4.26 1.41 -22.99
CA ASN A 612 4.67 0.38 -23.92
C ASN A 612 3.55 0.12 -24.96
N PRO A 613 3.85 -0.42 -26.15
CA PRO A 613 2.85 -0.60 -27.22
C PRO A 613 1.60 -1.38 -26.82
N HIS A 614 1.73 -2.37 -25.94
CA HIS A 614 0.62 -3.19 -25.46
C HIS A 614 -0.34 -2.44 -24.52
N MET A 615 0.02 -1.26 -24.01
CA MET A 615 -0.90 -0.42 -23.25
C MET A 615 -2.12 0.01 -24.06
N GLU A 616 -1.99 0.14 -25.38
CA GLU A 616 -3.12 0.49 -26.26
C GLU A 616 -4.18 -0.64 -26.29
N GLU A 617 -3.75 -1.90 -26.26
CA GLU A 617 -4.68 -3.03 -26.16
C GLU A 617 -5.39 -3.03 -24.80
N VAL A 618 -4.66 -2.75 -23.70
CA VAL A 618 -5.25 -2.61 -22.37
C VAL A 618 -6.27 -1.50 -22.34
N ARG A 619 -5.91 -0.31 -22.82
CA ARG A 619 -6.82 0.84 -22.90
C ARG A 619 -8.10 0.51 -23.66
N TYR A 620 -7.99 -0.24 -24.76
CA TYR A 620 -9.13 -0.64 -25.57
C TYR A 620 -10.06 -1.62 -24.85
N TYR A 621 -9.52 -2.72 -24.27
CA TYR A 621 -10.37 -3.73 -23.62
C TYR A 621 -10.83 -3.33 -22.22
N TYR A 622 -10.15 -2.38 -21.57
CA TYR A 622 -10.56 -1.83 -20.27
C TYR A 622 -11.57 -0.67 -20.39
N GLN A 623 -11.89 -0.19 -21.60
CA GLN A 623 -12.87 0.88 -21.77
C GLN A 623 -14.23 0.50 -21.17
N SER A 624 -14.97 1.50 -20.69
CA SER A 624 -16.32 1.35 -20.14
C SER A 624 -17.41 1.92 -21.03
N VAL A 625 -17.04 2.46 -22.19
CA VAL A 625 -18.01 2.96 -23.19
C VAL A 625 -17.71 2.28 -24.52
N TRP A 626 -18.68 1.52 -25.01
CA TRP A 626 -18.56 0.75 -26.24
C TRP A 626 -19.49 1.28 -27.30
N THR A 627 -18.99 1.47 -28.49
CA THR A 627 -19.77 1.90 -29.65
C THR A 627 -19.72 0.83 -30.72
N SER A 628 -20.89 0.45 -31.22
CA SER A 628 -21.05 -0.51 -32.31
C SER A 628 -22.02 0.00 -33.36
N TRP A 629 -21.90 -0.52 -34.56
CA TRP A 629 -22.84 -0.21 -35.63
C TRP A 629 -24.20 -0.83 -35.33
N ALA A 630 -25.29 -0.06 -35.44
CA ALA A 630 -26.62 -0.48 -34.96
C ALA A 630 -27.67 -0.63 -36.04
N GLY A 631 -27.31 -0.80 -37.30
CA GLY A 631 -28.34 -1.15 -38.25
C GLY A 631 -28.19 -0.70 -39.69
N ASP A 632 -29.22 -1.00 -40.45
CA ASP A 632 -29.24 -0.89 -41.90
C ASP A 632 -29.42 0.55 -42.43
N ALA A 633 -29.72 1.50 -41.51
CA ALA A 633 -29.95 2.90 -41.91
C ALA A 633 -28.68 3.66 -42.32
N GLY A 634 -27.49 3.10 -42.09
CA GLY A 634 -26.24 3.68 -42.54
C GLY A 634 -25.73 4.89 -41.72
N ASN A 635 -26.41 5.26 -40.64
CA ASN A 635 -26.03 6.38 -39.75
C ASN A 635 -26.41 6.18 -38.31
N THR A 636 -26.67 4.96 -37.88
CA THR A 636 -27.06 4.68 -36.49
C THR A 636 -25.99 3.84 -35.77
N VAL A 637 -25.58 4.28 -34.59
CA VAL A 637 -24.68 3.54 -33.71
C VAL A 637 -25.39 3.22 -32.41
N GLU A 638 -24.99 2.12 -31.80
CA GLU A 638 -25.39 1.76 -30.42
C GLU A 638 -24.23 2.04 -29.47
N VAL A 639 -24.48 2.79 -28.40
CA VAL A 639 -23.54 3.07 -27.35
C VAL A 639 -23.96 2.30 -26.09
N LEU A 640 -23.06 1.44 -25.58
CA LEU A 640 -23.19 0.76 -24.28
C LEU A 640 -22.39 1.53 -23.23
N ASN A 641 -23.05 1.92 -22.16
CA ASN A 641 -22.41 2.35 -20.93
C ASN A 641 -22.17 1.14 -20.02
N GLU A 642 -20.94 0.62 -19.96
CA GLU A 642 -20.55 -0.51 -19.10
C GLU A 642 -20.23 -0.07 -17.66
N ASN A 643 -20.23 1.25 -17.32
CA ASN A 643 -20.07 1.72 -15.95
C ASN A 643 -21.23 1.22 -15.08
N PHE A 644 -20.95 0.98 -13.79
CA PHE A 644 -21.93 0.53 -12.80
C PHE A 644 -22.55 1.67 -11.99
N PHE A 645 -21.87 2.82 -11.88
CA PHE A 645 -22.27 3.95 -11.06
C PHE A 645 -22.40 5.26 -11.81
N ARG A 646 -21.71 5.41 -12.95
CA ARG A 646 -21.58 6.66 -13.70
C ARG A 646 -22.43 6.65 -14.96
N GLY A 647 -23.29 7.64 -15.13
CA GLY A 647 -23.96 7.94 -16.41
C GLY A 647 -23.01 8.61 -17.42
N LEU A 648 -23.47 8.77 -18.65
CA LEU A 648 -22.69 9.39 -19.72
C LEU A 648 -23.11 10.83 -20.02
N GLU A 649 -23.81 11.51 -19.12
CA GLU A 649 -24.33 12.87 -19.34
C GLU A 649 -23.21 13.90 -19.62
N ASN A 650 -22.01 13.60 -19.15
CA ASN A 650 -20.81 14.43 -19.35
C ASN A 650 -19.89 13.93 -20.46
N TYR A 651 -20.39 13.01 -21.32
CA TYR A 651 -19.63 12.48 -22.45
C TYR A 651 -20.24 12.96 -23.77
N ASP A 652 -19.37 13.28 -24.73
CA ASP A 652 -19.71 13.60 -26.08
C ASP A 652 -19.24 12.52 -27.02
N LEU A 653 -20.07 12.17 -28.06
CA LEU A 653 -19.70 11.24 -29.10
C LEU A 653 -19.15 12.00 -30.30
N HIS A 654 -17.85 11.95 -30.48
CA HIS A 654 -17.20 12.44 -31.70
C HIS A 654 -17.24 11.34 -32.76
N TRP A 655 -17.68 11.67 -33.96
CA TRP A 655 -17.77 10.71 -35.06
C TRP A 655 -17.21 11.27 -36.35
N GLU A 656 -16.72 10.39 -37.22
CA GLU A 656 -16.18 10.70 -38.52
C GLU A 656 -16.54 9.60 -39.51
N VAL A 657 -16.96 9.99 -40.72
CA VAL A 657 -17.17 9.07 -41.85
C VAL A 657 -15.98 9.18 -42.77
N LEU A 658 -15.32 8.05 -43.01
CA LEU A 658 -14.17 7.95 -43.89
C LEU A 658 -14.54 7.19 -45.17
N CYS A 659 -13.98 7.62 -46.32
CA CYS A 659 -13.95 6.86 -47.58
C CYS A 659 -12.49 6.66 -47.95
N ASP A 660 -12.03 5.42 -48.02
CA ASP A 660 -10.62 5.06 -48.28
C ASP A 660 -9.62 5.87 -47.42
N GLY A 661 -9.93 6.04 -46.15
CA GLY A 661 -9.11 6.80 -45.18
C GLY A 661 -9.26 8.33 -45.30
N THR A 662 -10.05 8.84 -46.22
CA THR A 662 -10.28 10.28 -46.37
C THR A 662 -11.57 10.70 -45.63
N PRO A 663 -11.50 11.68 -44.71
CA PRO A 663 -12.67 12.17 -44.00
C PRO A 663 -13.69 12.86 -44.96
N LEU A 664 -14.92 12.38 -44.96
CA LEU A 664 -16.01 12.96 -45.72
C LEU A 664 -16.96 13.80 -44.85
N ARG A 665 -17.25 13.35 -43.67
CA ARG A 665 -18.14 13.99 -42.73
C ARG A 665 -17.61 13.79 -41.30
N ARG A 666 -17.87 14.74 -40.46
CA ARG A 666 -17.57 14.65 -39.03
C ARG A 666 -18.58 15.44 -38.22
N GLY A 667 -18.74 15.08 -36.94
CA GLY A 667 -19.60 15.81 -36.03
C GLY A 667 -19.47 15.35 -34.60
N VAL A 668 -20.27 15.97 -33.77
CA VAL A 668 -20.35 15.68 -32.34
C VAL A 668 -21.81 15.49 -31.93
N VAL A 669 -22.07 14.54 -31.06
CA VAL A 669 -23.34 14.41 -30.33
C VAL A 669 -23.05 14.66 -28.89
N ASP A 670 -23.52 15.79 -28.36
CA ASP A 670 -23.23 16.25 -27.00
C ASP A 670 -24.12 15.55 -25.96
N GLY A 671 -23.55 15.32 -24.78
CA GLY A 671 -24.28 14.91 -23.57
C GLY A 671 -25.05 13.60 -23.74
N LEU A 672 -24.35 12.48 -23.85
CA LEU A 672 -24.94 11.15 -24.03
C LEU A 672 -25.85 10.77 -22.88
N LYS A 673 -27.12 10.45 -23.14
CA LYS A 673 -28.11 10.07 -22.14
C LYS A 673 -28.16 8.53 -21.98
N ALA A 674 -27.10 7.97 -21.42
CA ALA A 674 -27.03 6.55 -21.11
C ALA A 674 -26.73 6.36 -19.60
N ALA A 675 -27.69 5.86 -18.86
CA ALA A 675 -27.51 5.47 -17.47
C ALA A 675 -26.53 4.30 -17.34
N PRO A 676 -26.02 4.00 -16.14
CA PRO A 676 -25.17 2.84 -15.89
C PRO A 676 -25.80 1.55 -16.45
N GLN A 677 -25.02 0.73 -17.14
CA GLN A 677 -25.39 -0.54 -17.77
C GLN A 677 -26.46 -0.42 -18.88
N GLN A 678 -26.70 0.79 -19.39
CA GLN A 678 -27.70 1.03 -20.43
C GLN A 678 -27.08 1.04 -21.83
N ARG A 679 -27.83 0.55 -22.82
CA ARG A 679 -27.58 0.72 -24.25
C ARG A 679 -28.49 1.79 -24.80
N VAL A 680 -27.94 2.68 -25.60
CA VAL A 680 -28.71 3.72 -26.29
C VAL A 680 -28.35 3.74 -27.77
N ARG A 681 -29.36 3.96 -28.65
CA ARG A 681 -29.14 4.14 -30.09
C ARG A 681 -29.10 5.61 -30.42
N ILE A 682 -28.10 6.00 -31.21
CA ILE A 682 -27.83 7.36 -31.61
C ILE A 682 -27.82 7.43 -33.14
N THR A 683 -28.71 8.23 -33.71
CA THR A 683 -28.67 8.53 -35.13
C THR A 683 -27.71 9.68 -35.36
N LEU A 684 -26.64 9.43 -36.09
CA LEU A 684 -25.64 10.43 -36.43
C LEU A 684 -26.23 11.43 -37.45
N PRO A 685 -25.97 12.73 -37.30
CA PRO A 685 -26.64 13.77 -38.11
C PRO A 685 -26.01 13.91 -39.52
N TYR A 686 -26.08 12.86 -40.31
CA TYR A 686 -25.76 12.88 -41.72
C TYR A 686 -26.70 11.96 -42.51
N ASP A 687 -26.90 12.28 -43.79
CA ASP A 687 -27.68 11.44 -44.68
C ASP A 687 -26.76 10.49 -45.47
N PRO A 688 -26.87 9.16 -45.24
CA PRO A 688 -26.08 8.17 -45.96
C PRO A 688 -26.20 8.24 -47.49
N ALA A 689 -27.36 8.65 -48.00
CA ALA A 689 -27.58 8.77 -49.44
C ALA A 689 -26.72 9.86 -50.10
N THR A 690 -26.13 10.75 -49.30
CA THR A 690 -25.23 11.81 -49.80
C THR A 690 -23.77 11.40 -49.85
N LEU A 691 -23.46 10.16 -49.39
CA LEU A 691 -22.09 9.62 -49.45
C LEU A 691 -21.81 9.07 -50.88
N PRO A 692 -20.54 9.10 -51.33
CA PRO A 692 -20.14 8.43 -52.56
C PRO A 692 -20.50 6.95 -52.50
N ALA A 693 -20.94 6.41 -53.63
CA ALA A 693 -21.10 4.95 -53.75
C ALA A 693 -19.72 4.30 -53.61
N ALA A 694 -19.64 3.26 -52.76
CA ALA A 694 -18.42 2.48 -52.57
C ALA A 694 -18.07 1.67 -53.81
#